data_904bd3ddc99ebe7f24b803d94d7f798e
#
_entry.id   904bd3ddc99ebe7f24b803d94d7f798e
#
_cell.length_a   1.000
_cell.length_b   1.000
_cell.length_c   1.000
_cell.angle_alpha   90.00
_cell.angle_beta   90.00
_cell.angle_gamma   90.00
#
_symmetry.space_group_name_H-M   'P 1'
#
loop_
_entity.id
_entity.type
_entity.pdbx_description
1 polymer ?
#
loop_
_entity_poly.entity_id
_entity_poly.type
_entity_poly.pdbx_seq_one_letter_code
_entity_poly.pdbx_strand_id
1 'polypeptide(L)'
;MKRFIILTLSVLCLALQPMSAQTNEGTGEYKYRKAIEILEERGDPQEARTLLEENIQEYPKFIPSYLALAGMDRSDENYGAALKTIGRAMANNHRKSGITDSNLLWWKGIIYNEMGELQKALSTMQQAVKLARKQDKENLTDMLETLAQIHFDLKQYEESDKVYYEMLSMDETHQLPMIGLARNLIAREKYDEALDILEDCKKYDRDYAEIYRFQVKAFEGKKEYKKMIDAMVTLYEKSDDFDYLDVDKFKKDKKYSTAVIKQKIASEKENLAWKVILSEFYEECHKYPEAVSILSELIAEYGNEPELLEARSDSYLEMGMTKEALDDMTKCIELTEGSASDYYRGMRAHVYRCAGLYSDAISDLNVFVETFPTDAYGYYARGWCKELSGDDSAALEDYNDGIAVDEDYPYIYLMRGEIYLKRGMTELANLDFEQVIQKDTIVEEGTCRHYALHFFGRDEEALEWMGKLIDTDVDDPGHWYDKSCLLARIGRLQEAVDALQEAFDKGFRQFAHIEHDDDMDPIRERDDFRALVAKYKDLLEEEMRNSNLISEESIASVVTEVDMKKMYGGTYEVPCSVNGLPLKMIFDTGASDVTISSVEASFMLKNGYLTDNDVKGKTHYMTASGDIHEGTVLRLKEVKIGDATLKNVEASVVHSQKAPLLLGQSVLEKFGTITIDNVNSKLLIKQ
;
A
#
# COMPACT_ATOMS: atom_id res chain seq x y z
N MET A 1 1.48 16.27 10.95
CA MET A 1 1.85 17.70 10.77
C MET A 1 0.71 18.67 11.09
N LYS A 2 -0.55 18.50 10.61
CA LYS A 2 -1.67 19.45 10.89
C LYS A 2 -2.06 19.61 12.36
N ARG A 3 -2.05 18.57 13.19
CA ARG A 3 -2.38 18.65 14.63
C ARG A 3 -1.28 19.31 15.48
N PHE A 4 -0.01 19.21 15.09
CA PHE A 4 1.11 19.83 15.81
C PHE A 4 1.13 21.37 15.72
N ILE A 5 0.78 21.93 14.57
CA ILE A 5 0.71 23.39 14.39
C ILE A 5 -0.46 23.97 15.21
N ILE A 6 -1.58 23.28 15.33
CA ILE A 6 -2.77 23.70 16.08
C ILE A 6 -2.49 23.67 17.60
N LEU A 7 -1.77 22.67 18.12
CA LEU A 7 -1.40 22.63 19.55
C LEU A 7 -0.38 23.71 19.92
N THR A 8 0.57 24.03 19.02
CA THR A 8 1.52 25.15 19.24
C THR A 8 0.82 26.50 19.18
N LEU A 9 -0.18 26.66 18.32
CA LEU A 9 -0.99 27.89 18.24
C LEU A 9 -1.95 28.02 19.43
N SER A 10 -2.51 26.93 19.96
CA SER A 10 -3.41 26.98 21.12
C SER A 10 -2.67 27.38 22.42
N VAL A 11 -1.42 26.95 22.61
CA VAL A 11 -0.57 27.39 23.72
C VAL A 11 -0.14 28.85 23.53
N LEU A 12 0.01 29.33 22.29
CA LEU A 12 0.24 30.75 21.97
C LEU A 12 -1.01 31.61 22.17
N CYS A 13 -2.21 31.08 21.91
CA CYS A 13 -3.48 31.79 22.15
C CYS A 13 -3.82 31.96 23.63
N LEU A 14 -3.40 31.06 24.51
CA LEU A 14 -3.57 31.20 25.97
C LEU A 14 -2.74 32.34 26.58
N ALA A 15 -1.68 32.81 25.91
CA ALA A 15 -0.89 33.96 26.34
C ALA A 15 -1.50 35.32 25.94
N LEU A 16 -2.61 35.33 25.19
CA LEU A 16 -3.21 36.55 24.65
C LEU A 16 -4.70 36.68 25.06
N GLN A 17 -4.95 37.04 26.31
CA GLN A 17 -6.22 37.73 26.60
C GLN A 17 -6.33 38.98 25.71
N PRO A 18 -7.55 39.37 25.21
CA PRO A 18 -7.71 40.51 24.33
C PRO A 18 -7.37 41.81 25.08
N MET A 19 -6.10 42.22 25.00
CA MET A 19 -5.73 43.58 25.31
C MET A 19 -6.29 44.48 24.23
N SER A 20 -7.03 45.48 24.64
CA SER A 20 -7.79 46.43 23.84
C SER A 20 -7.14 46.87 22.54
N ALA A 21 -7.92 46.91 21.46
CA ALA A 21 -7.56 47.27 20.10
C ALA A 21 -7.01 48.72 19.96
N GLN A 22 -5.79 48.95 20.39
CA GLN A 22 -4.94 50.04 19.95
C GLN A 22 -3.58 49.51 19.65
N THR A 23 -3.31 49.24 18.37
CA THR A 23 -1.99 48.84 17.83
C THR A 23 -0.98 49.95 18.12
N ASN A 24 -0.14 49.75 19.14
CA ASN A 24 0.97 50.63 19.44
C ASN A 24 2.19 50.14 18.66
N GLU A 25 2.52 50.74 17.51
CA GLU A 25 3.66 50.43 16.66
C GLU A 25 5.00 50.42 17.45
N GLY A 26 5.03 51.06 18.63
CA GLY A 26 6.19 51.17 19.49
C GLY A 26 6.40 50.06 20.50
N THR A 27 5.70 48.94 20.52
CA THR A 27 5.73 47.92 21.57
C THR A 27 6.26 46.55 21.13
N GLY A 28 6.53 46.33 19.86
CA GLY A 28 6.87 45.03 19.28
C GLY A 28 5.66 44.15 18.96
N GLU A 29 4.45 44.56 19.34
CA GLU A 29 3.23 43.78 19.12
C GLU A 29 2.82 43.73 17.66
N TYR A 30 3.08 44.79 16.88
CA TYR A 30 2.70 44.87 15.47
C TYR A 30 3.44 43.83 14.60
N LYS A 31 4.79 43.78 14.65
CA LYS A 31 5.58 42.81 13.88
C LYS A 31 5.27 41.38 14.30
N TYR A 32 5.04 41.16 15.59
CA TYR A 32 4.66 39.85 16.12
C TYR A 32 3.30 39.41 15.53
N ARG A 33 2.26 40.22 15.61
CA ARG A 33 0.95 39.86 15.05
C ARG A 33 1.00 39.62 13.56
N LYS A 34 1.74 40.45 12.81
CA LYS A 34 1.94 40.21 11.37
C LYS A 34 2.65 38.86 11.08
N ALA A 35 3.65 38.49 11.86
CA ALA A 35 4.31 37.20 11.72
C ALA A 35 3.36 36.03 12.04
N ILE A 36 2.53 36.14 13.07
CA ILE A 36 1.51 35.12 13.41
C ILE A 36 0.46 35.02 12.31
N GLU A 37 -0.04 36.15 11.79
CA GLU A 37 -0.99 36.18 10.67
C GLU A 37 -0.44 35.44 9.43
N ILE A 38 0.82 35.66 9.07
CA ILE A 38 1.50 34.96 7.98
C ILE A 38 1.51 33.43 8.24
N LEU A 39 1.80 33.00 9.47
CA LEU A 39 1.82 31.58 9.81
C LEU A 39 0.42 30.94 9.80
N GLU A 40 -0.62 31.69 10.24
CA GLU A 40 -2.02 31.23 10.22
C GLU A 40 -2.60 31.14 8.80
N GLU A 41 -2.27 32.12 7.92
CA GLU A 41 -2.72 32.15 6.52
C GLU A 41 -1.90 31.25 5.59
N ARG A 42 -0.98 30.45 6.13
CA ARG A 42 -0.02 29.59 5.37
C ARG A 42 0.82 30.37 4.37
N GLY A 43 1.20 31.59 4.72
CA GLY A 43 2.18 32.39 3.99
C GLY A 43 3.60 31.84 4.12
N ASP A 44 4.57 32.63 3.64
CA ASP A 44 5.98 32.22 3.67
C ASP A 44 6.53 32.16 5.10
N PRO A 45 6.87 30.96 5.65
CA PRO A 45 7.45 30.83 6.99
C PRO A 45 8.74 31.63 7.17
N GLN A 46 9.50 31.84 6.09
CA GLN A 46 10.75 32.60 6.15
C GLN A 46 10.51 34.09 6.34
N GLU A 47 9.42 34.63 5.77
CA GLU A 47 9.02 36.02 6.03
C GLU A 47 8.61 36.19 7.52
N ALA A 48 7.81 35.26 8.05
CA ALA A 48 7.42 35.28 9.47
C ALA A 48 8.65 35.21 10.39
N ARG A 49 9.61 34.31 10.11
CA ARG A 49 10.88 34.18 10.84
C ARG A 49 11.66 35.50 10.84
N THR A 50 11.81 36.12 9.69
CA THR A 50 12.50 37.40 9.53
C THR A 50 11.88 38.50 10.38
N LEU A 51 10.55 38.62 10.35
CA LEU A 51 9.81 39.59 11.16
C LEU A 51 9.98 39.36 12.67
N LEU A 52 9.99 38.09 13.12
CA LEU A 52 10.23 37.77 14.53
C LEU A 52 11.66 38.10 14.96
N GLU A 53 12.66 37.79 14.13
CA GLU A 53 14.07 38.12 14.42
C GLU A 53 14.31 39.64 14.48
N GLU A 54 13.77 40.40 13.53
CA GLU A 54 13.78 41.86 13.56
C GLU A 54 13.11 42.39 14.83
N ASN A 55 11.94 41.84 15.18
CA ASN A 55 11.22 42.27 16.38
C ASN A 55 12.02 42.02 17.66
N ILE A 56 12.70 40.88 17.74
CA ILE A 56 13.63 40.54 18.87
C ILE A 56 14.79 41.53 18.95
N GLN A 57 15.31 42.01 17.82
CA GLN A 57 16.41 42.97 17.79
C GLN A 57 15.96 44.38 18.24
N GLU A 58 14.79 44.83 17.74
CA GLU A 58 14.24 46.14 18.04
C GLU A 58 13.62 46.21 19.45
N TYR A 59 12.95 45.12 19.85
CA TYR A 59 12.22 45.03 21.12
C TYR A 59 12.63 43.79 21.92
N PRO A 60 13.87 43.72 22.43
CA PRO A 60 14.41 42.54 23.09
C PRO A 60 13.67 42.12 24.37
N LYS A 61 12.81 42.96 24.89
CA LYS A 61 11.96 42.66 26.06
C LYS A 61 10.56 42.13 25.69
N PHE A 62 10.25 42.02 24.41
CA PHE A 62 8.98 41.47 23.95
C PHE A 62 9.10 39.95 23.80
N ILE A 63 8.86 39.23 24.90
CA ILE A 63 9.10 37.77 25.02
C ILE A 63 8.26 36.92 24.04
N PRO A 64 7.00 37.28 23.66
CA PRO A 64 6.25 36.46 22.73
C PRO A 64 6.93 36.17 21.39
N SER A 65 7.75 37.07 20.86
CA SER A 65 8.49 36.84 19.62
C SER A 65 9.56 35.74 19.76
N TYR A 66 10.18 35.59 20.94
CA TYR A 66 11.11 34.50 21.20
C TYR A 66 10.39 33.16 21.26
N LEU A 67 9.18 33.11 21.87
CA LEU A 67 8.39 31.88 21.97
C LEU A 67 7.91 31.42 20.58
N ALA A 68 7.44 32.37 19.76
CA ALA A 68 7.05 32.06 18.39
C ALA A 68 8.23 31.53 17.55
N LEU A 69 9.37 32.21 17.62
CA LEU A 69 10.58 31.76 16.90
C LEU A 69 11.07 30.40 17.40
N ALA A 70 11.07 30.17 18.72
CA ALA A 70 11.43 28.86 19.29
C ALA A 70 10.41 27.77 18.89
N GLY A 71 9.14 28.12 18.75
CA GLY A 71 8.10 27.23 18.23
C GLY A 71 8.34 26.81 16.78
N MET A 72 8.74 27.77 15.93
CA MET A 72 9.15 27.46 14.55
C MET A 72 10.37 26.56 14.51
N ASP A 73 11.44 26.89 15.27
CA ASP A 73 12.65 26.08 15.35
C ASP A 73 12.35 24.65 15.84
N ARG A 74 11.42 24.50 16.78
CA ARG A 74 10.97 23.20 17.30
C ARG A 74 10.20 22.40 16.22
N SER A 75 9.33 23.05 15.45
CA SER A 75 8.60 22.41 14.36
C SER A 75 9.51 21.95 13.22
N ASP A 76 10.63 22.65 13.02
CA ASP A 76 11.68 22.29 12.07
C ASP A 76 12.70 21.29 12.67
N GLU A 77 12.42 20.72 13.85
CA GLU A 77 13.29 19.82 14.63
C GLU A 77 14.67 20.42 14.97
N ASN A 78 14.81 21.74 14.82
CA ASN A 78 16.06 22.46 15.17
C ASN A 78 16.07 22.81 16.66
N TYR A 79 16.04 21.78 17.49
CA TYR A 79 15.98 21.92 18.95
C TYR A 79 17.11 22.73 19.55
N GLY A 80 18.30 22.69 18.94
CA GLY A 80 19.45 23.48 19.38
C GLY A 80 19.21 24.98 19.23
N ALA A 81 18.61 25.42 18.12
CA ALA A 81 18.22 26.81 17.90
C ALA A 81 17.08 27.22 18.85
N ALA A 82 16.08 26.36 19.02
CA ALA A 82 14.95 26.57 19.92
C ALA A 82 15.45 26.81 21.38
N LEU A 83 16.32 25.95 21.90
CA LEU A 83 16.92 26.11 23.24
C LEU A 83 17.72 27.42 23.40
N LYS A 84 18.46 27.81 22.36
CA LYS A 84 19.20 29.07 22.34
C LYS A 84 18.25 30.27 22.38
N THR A 85 17.17 30.22 21.65
CA THR A 85 16.14 31.24 21.59
C THR A 85 15.40 31.37 22.93
N ILE A 86 15.01 30.25 23.57
CA ILE A 86 14.45 30.27 24.94
C ILE A 86 15.45 30.80 25.94
N GLY A 87 16.76 30.47 25.84
CA GLY A 87 17.79 31.04 26.70
C GLY A 87 17.90 32.55 26.58
N ARG A 88 17.77 33.10 25.36
CA ARG A 88 17.70 34.55 25.12
C ARG A 88 16.42 35.17 25.73
N ALA A 89 15.28 34.49 25.60
CA ALA A 89 14.05 34.91 26.22
C ALA A 89 14.18 35.03 27.75
N MET A 90 14.75 34.02 28.40
CA MET A 90 14.99 34.02 29.86
C MET A 90 15.90 35.17 30.30
N ALA A 91 16.94 35.48 29.53
CA ALA A 91 17.85 36.58 29.82
C ALA A 91 17.21 37.96 29.72
N ASN A 92 16.18 38.12 28.90
CA ASN A 92 15.48 39.38 28.64
C ASN A 92 14.12 39.47 29.36
N ASN A 93 13.69 38.41 30.06
CA ASN A 93 12.41 38.39 30.74
C ASN A 93 12.32 39.40 31.89
N HIS A 94 11.13 39.93 32.12
CA HIS A 94 10.90 40.93 33.19
C HIS A 94 9.43 40.85 33.67
N ARG A 95 9.14 41.39 34.84
CA ARG A 95 7.83 41.30 35.50
C ARG A 95 6.64 41.86 34.68
N LYS A 96 6.90 42.72 33.69
CA LYS A 96 5.83 43.30 32.85
C LYS A 96 5.62 42.59 31.51
N SER A 97 6.36 41.50 31.24
CA SER A 97 6.26 40.74 29.98
C SER A 97 4.97 39.95 29.86
N GLY A 98 4.27 39.69 30.96
CA GLY A 98 3.13 38.78 31.01
C GLY A 98 3.54 37.28 30.99
N ILE A 99 4.80 36.98 30.71
CA ILE A 99 5.33 35.62 30.65
C ILE A 99 6.17 35.35 31.92
N THR A 100 5.88 34.29 32.63
CA THR A 100 6.58 33.93 33.87
C THR A 100 7.85 33.13 33.56
N ASP A 101 8.78 33.09 34.52
CA ASP A 101 9.97 32.22 34.39
C ASP A 101 9.58 30.72 34.39
N SER A 102 8.47 30.37 35.03
CA SER A 102 7.89 29.01 34.96
C SER A 102 7.47 28.63 33.54
N ASN A 103 6.88 29.54 32.76
CA ASN A 103 6.52 29.29 31.37
C ASN A 103 7.76 29.06 30.50
N LEU A 104 8.81 29.86 30.68
CA LEU A 104 10.06 29.70 29.91
C LEU A 104 10.79 28.39 30.25
N LEU A 105 10.77 28.00 31.53
CA LEU A 105 11.28 26.68 31.95
C LEU A 105 10.43 25.54 31.41
N TRP A 106 9.09 25.70 31.34
CA TRP A 106 8.18 24.72 30.74
C TRP A 106 8.53 24.50 29.28
N TRP A 107 8.64 25.57 28.47
CA TRP A 107 9.10 25.48 27.09
C TRP A 107 10.42 24.74 26.95
N LYS A 108 11.41 25.10 27.81
CA LYS A 108 12.70 24.42 27.81
C LYS A 108 12.59 22.93 28.15
N GLY A 109 11.69 22.58 29.08
CA GLY A 109 11.42 21.20 29.48
C GLY A 109 10.80 20.39 28.35
N ILE A 110 9.84 20.97 27.62
CA ILE A 110 9.22 20.35 26.43
C ILE A 110 10.29 20.06 25.35
N ILE A 111 11.14 21.04 25.04
CA ILE A 111 12.18 20.86 24.03
C ILE A 111 13.16 19.74 24.43
N TYR A 112 13.58 19.67 25.71
CA TYR A 112 14.42 18.56 26.17
C TYR A 112 13.71 17.20 26.07
N ASN A 113 12.40 17.17 26.30
CA ASN A 113 11.60 15.94 26.16
C ASN A 113 11.58 15.46 24.70
N GLU A 114 11.33 16.36 23.76
CA GLU A 114 11.33 16.05 22.31
C GLU A 114 12.72 15.63 21.79
N MET A 115 13.80 16.14 22.39
CA MET A 115 15.19 15.69 22.12
C MET A 115 15.48 14.29 22.70
N GLY A 116 14.58 13.68 23.46
CA GLY A 116 14.85 12.45 24.20
C GLY A 116 15.77 12.64 25.44
N GLU A 117 16.13 13.90 25.78
CA GLU A 117 16.95 14.18 26.95
C GLU A 117 16.14 14.20 28.26
N LEU A 118 15.45 13.08 28.53
CA LEU A 118 14.40 12.93 29.56
C LEU A 118 14.84 13.38 30.95
N GLN A 119 16.11 13.17 31.37
CA GLN A 119 16.60 13.58 32.67
C GLN A 119 16.75 15.12 32.79
N LYS A 120 17.14 15.78 31.67
CA LYS A 120 17.17 17.25 31.64
C LYS A 120 15.76 17.82 31.60
N ALA A 121 14.87 17.20 30.84
CA ALA A 121 13.44 17.52 30.80
C ALA A 121 12.84 17.46 32.20
N LEU A 122 13.04 16.35 32.93
CA LEU A 122 12.53 16.14 34.28
C LEU A 122 13.03 17.24 35.24
N SER A 123 14.32 17.44 35.30
CA SER A 123 14.92 18.44 36.23
C SER A 123 14.43 19.87 35.93
N THR A 124 14.23 20.20 34.65
CA THR A 124 13.73 21.50 34.20
C THR A 124 12.23 21.66 34.54
N MET A 125 11.43 20.64 34.28
CA MET A 125 10.00 20.66 34.61
C MET A 125 9.72 20.72 36.12
N GLN A 126 10.50 20.01 36.94
CA GLN A 126 10.38 20.11 38.39
C GLN A 126 10.64 21.54 38.87
N GLN A 127 11.60 22.27 38.25
CA GLN A 127 11.83 23.66 38.53
C GLN A 127 10.64 24.55 38.08
N ALA A 128 10.14 24.32 36.88
CA ALA A 128 8.97 25.03 36.32
C ALA A 128 7.76 24.91 37.26
N VAL A 129 7.38 23.68 37.61
CA VAL A 129 6.24 23.38 38.49
C VAL A 129 6.44 23.99 39.89
N LYS A 130 7.66 23.90 40.43
CA LYS A 130 7.99 24.53 41.74
C LYS A 130 7.76 26.05 41.72
N LEU A 131 8.12 26.72 40.64
CA LEU A 131 7.89 28.15 40.48
C LEU A 131 6.40 28.43 40.25
N ALA A 132 5.73 27.67 39.38
CA ALA A 132 4.32 27.85 39.02
C ALA A 132 3.39 27.74 40.24
N ARG A 133 3.63 26.79 41.13
CA ARG A 133 2.89 26.68 42.40
C ARG A 133 2.87 27.95 43.22
N LYS A 134 3.87 28.82 43.04
CA LYS A 134 4.00 30.09 43.80
C LYS A 134 3.52 31.32 43.04
N GLN A 135 3.64 31.31 41.71
CA GLN A 135 3.56 32.53 40.91
C GLN A 135 2.62 32.46 39.74
N ASP A 136 2.25 31.23 39.29
CA ASP A 136 1.53 30.97 38.04
C ASP A 136 0.60 29.78 38.20
N LYS A 137 -0.54 30.04 38.83
CA LYS A 137 -1.55 28.97 39.04
C LYS A 137 -2.34 28.65 37.78
N GLU A 138 -2.35 29.55 36.83
CA GLU A 138 -3.12 29.40 35.59
C GLU A 138 -2.56 28.27 34.71
N ASN A 139 -1.25 28.21 34.54
CA ASN A 139 -0.57 27.21 33.72
C ASN A 139 -0.06 26.00 34.54
N LEU A 140 -0.39 25.93 35.82
CA LEU A 140 0.13 24.87 36.69
C LEU A 140 -0.35 23.49 36.25
N THR A 141 -1.60 23.35 35.82
CA THR A 141 -2.18 22.09 35.39
C THR A 141 -1.46 21.53 34.17
N ASP A 142 -1.20 22.35 33.16
CA ASP A 142 -0.51 21.95 31.91
C ASP A 142 0.96 21.57 32.19
N MET A 143 1.62 22.30 33.13
CA MET A 143 2.98 21.94 33.57
C MET A 143 3.02 20.65 34.36
N LEU A 144 1.99 20.35 35.18
CA LEU A 144 1.87 19.09 35.89
C LEU A 144 1.64 17.93 34.91
N GLU A 145 0.80 18.13 33.88
CA GLU A 145 0.58 17.14 32.83
C GLU A 145 1.90 16.80 32.13
N THR A 146 2.65 17.83 31.67
CA THR A 146 3.96 17.63 31.04
C THR A 146 4.93 16.89 31.99
N LEU A 147 4.93 17.22 33.28
CA LEU A 147 5.77 16.54 34.27
C LEU A 147 5.37 15.07 34.44
N ALA A 148 4.06 14.78 34.49
CA ALA A 148 3.55 13.41 34.59
C ALA A 148 3.89 12.59 33.34
N GLN A 149 3.83 13.20 32.14
CA GLN A 149 4.23 12.56 30.89
C GLN A 149 5.73 12.21 30.92
N ILE A 150 6.61 13.12 31.34
CA ILE A 150 8.06 12.85 31.43
C ILE A 150 8.35 11.72 32.43
N HIS A 151 7.63 11.67 33.56
CA HIS A 151 7.74 10.54 34.48
C HIS A 151 7.29 9.22 33.82
N PHE A 152 6.22 9.25 33.02
CA PHE A 152 5.77 8.08 32.25
C PHE A 152 6.84 7.60 31.27
N ASP A 153 7.43 8.51 30.47
CA ASP A 153 8.45 8.20 29.46
C ASP A 153 9.73 7.64 30.10
N LEU A 154 10.02 8.05 31.34
CA LEU A 154 11.08 7.49 32.19
C LEU A 154 10.66 6.16 32.89
N LYS A 155 9.46 5.63 32.62
CA LYS A 155 8.88 4.45 33.27
C LYS A 155 8.74 4.60 34.80
N GLN A 156 8.70 5.83 35.30
CA GLN A 156 8.49 6.18 36.71
C GLN A 156 6.99 6.33 37.00
N TYR A 157 6.24 5.27 36.80
CA TYR A 157 4.78 5.29 36.80
C TYR A 157 4.20 5.77 38.13
N GLU A 158 4.79 5.37 39.27
CA GLU A 158 4.33 5.78 40.61
C GLU A 158 4.52 7.29 40.83
N GLU A 159 5.58 7.89 40.29
CA GLU A 159 5.80 9.34 40.38
C GLU A 159 4.83 10.09 39.45
N SER A 160 4.56 9.54 38.25
CA SER A 160 3.53 10.05 37.36
C SER A 160 2.14 10.02 38.01
N ASP A 161 1.76 8.90 38.69
CA ASP A 161 0.52 8.77 39.44
C ASP A 161 0.36 9.87 40.50
N LYS A 162 1.42 10.15 41.27
CA LYS A 162 1.40 11.21 42.30
C LYS A 162 1.07 12.58 41.70
N VAL A 163 1.60 12.88 40.52
CA VAL A 163 1.31 14.14 39.83
C VAL A 163 -0.14 14.19 39.39
N TYR A 164 -0.67 13.11 38.82
CA TYR A 164 -2.08 13.04 38.41
C TYR A 164 -3.03 13.11 39.61
N TYR A 165 -2.72 12.49 40.74
CA TYR A 165 -3.51 12.68 41.95
C TYR A 165 -3.44 14.10 42.51
N GLU A 166 -2.32 14.82 42.35
CA GLU A 166 -2.24 16.23 42.66
C GLU A 166 -3.22 17.05 41.81
N MET A 167 -3.26 16.76 40.48
CA MET A 167 -4.20 17.42 39.56
C MET A 167 -5.66 17.15 39.95
N LEU A 168 -6.02 15.90 40.27
CA LEU A 168 -7.36 15.53 40.72
C LEU A 168 -7.73 16.16 42.08
N SER A 169 -6.75 16.45 42.94
CA SER A 169 -6.99 17.20 44.17
C SER A 169 -7.39 18.65 43.96
N MET A 170 -7.05 19.21 42.78
CA MET A 170 -7.41 20.58 42.35
C MET A 170 -8.75 20.61 41.65
N ASP A 171 -9.04 19.60 40.83
CA ASP A 171 -10.32 19.39 40.15
C ASP A 171 -10.56 17.87 39.99
N GLU A 172 -11.49 17.35 40.82
CA GLU A 172 -11.84 15.93 40.84
C GLU A 172 -12.59 15.46 39.59
N THR A 173 -13.12 16.39 38.79
CA THR A 173 -13.90 16.11 37.60
C THR A 173 -13.06 16.14 36.31
N HIS A 174 -11.78 16.47 36.45
CA HIS A 174 -10.88 16.63 35.31
C HIS A 174 -10.51 15.26 34.70
N GLN A 175 -10.93 14.99 33.46
CA GLN A 175 -10.80 13.71 32.81
C GLN A 175 -9.35 13.35 32.46
N LEU A 176 -8.55 14.34 32.04
CA LEU A 176 -7.18 14.12 31.55
C LEU A 176 -6.28 13.37 32.56
N PRO A 177 -6.19 13.76 33.88
CA PRO A 177 -5.41 12.98 34.84
C PRO A 177 -6.00 11.58 35.10
N MET A 178 -7.30 11.35 34.96
CA MET A 178 -7.89 10.00 35.05
C MET A 178 -7.41 9.12 33.90
N ILE A 179 -7.37 9.66 32.68
CA ILE A 179 -6.81 8.97 31.51
C ILE A 179 -5.31 8.69 31.71
N GLY A 180 -4.57 9.64 32.26
CA GLY A 180 -3.14 9.45 32.58
C GLY A 180 -2.89 8.33 33.59
N LEU A 181 -3.70 8.26 34.64
CA LEU A 181 -3.65 7.15 35.61
C LEU A 181 -4.00 5.81 34.97
N ALA A 182 -5.05 5.75 34.16
CA ALA A 182 -5.42 4.53 33.43
C ALA A 182 -4.29 4.08 32.49
N ARG A 183 -3.64 5.01 31.77
CA ARG A 183 -2.48 4.74 30.93
C ARG A 183 -1.32 4.14 31.73
N ASN A 184 -1.00 4.72 32.90
CA ASN A 184 0.06 4.23 33.77
C ASN A 184 -0.24 2.81 34.30
N LEU A 185 -1.51 2.52 34.59
CA LEU A 185 -1.96 1.19 35.01
C LEU A 185 -1.86 0.17 33.88
N ILE A 186 -2.26 0.54 32.66
CA ILE A 186 -2.13 -0.32 31.47
C ILE A 186 -0.64 -0.65 31.23
N ALA A 187 0.25 0.34 31.32
CA ALA A 187 1.69 0.13 31.15
C ALA A 187 2.29 -0.81 32.22
N ARG A 188 1.62 -0.97 33.37
CA ARG A 188 1.96 -1.93 34.43
C ARG A 188 1.13 -3.22 34.37
N GLU A 189 0.40 -3.45 33.27
CA GLU A 189 -0.47 -4.60 33.06
C GLU A 189 -1.61 -4.76 34.08
N LYS A 190 -1.97 -3.67 34.77
CA LYS A 190 -3.06 -3.60 35.75
C LYS A 190 -4.37 -3.20 35.10
N TYR A 191 -4.82 -4.02 34.15
CA TYR A 191 -5.93 -3.70 33.28
C TYR A 191 -7.27 -3.49 33.98
N ASP A 192 -7.57 -4.28 35.03
CA ASP A 192 -8.82 -4.15 35.77
C ASP A 192 -8.89 -2.81 36.53
N GLU A 193 -7.81 -2.43 37.21
CA GLU A 193 -7.71 -1.14 37.90
C GLU A 193 -7.83 0.04 36.88
N ALA A 194 -7.26 -0.13 35.71
CA ALA A 194 -7.38 0.89 34.62
C ALA A 194 -8.83 1.02 34.16
N LEU A 195 -9.52 -0.09 33.93
CA LEU A 195 -10.92 -0.10 33.49
C LEU A 195 -11.83 0.53 34.53
N ASP A 196 -11.60 0.32 35.82
CA ASP A 196 -12.37 0.95 36.91
C ASP A 196 -12.24 2.48 36.86
N ILE A 197 -11.01 3.02 36.65
CA ILE A 197 -10.79 4.46 36.53
C ILE A 197 -11.46 5.02 35.25
N LEU A 198 -11.41 4.28 34.12
CA LEU A 198 -12.06 4.69 32.89
C LEU A 198 -13.60 4.70 33.03
N GLU A 199 -14.18 3.75 33.78
CA GLU A 199 -15.61 3.76 34.09
C GLU A 199 -15.98 4.93 35.03
N ASP A 200 -15.11 5.28 35.98
CA ASP A 200 -15.31 6.47 36.81
C ASP A 200 -15.23 7.77 35.95
N CYS A 201 -14.31 7.83 35.00
CA CYS A 201 -14.18 8.97 34.07
C CYS A 201 -15.46 9.18 33.24
N LYS A 202 -16.14 8.13 32.80
CA LYS A 202 -17.44 8.19 32.10
C LYS A 202 -18.56 8.84 32.88
N LYS A 203 -18.46 8.93 34.21
CA LYS A 203 -19.46 9.63 35.02
C LYS A 203 -19.46 11.13 34.80
N TYR A 204 -18.32 11.69 34.39
CA TYR A 204 -18.14 13.11 34.13
C TYR A 204 -18.36 13.47 32.66
N ASP A 205 -17.84 12.65 31.74
CA ASP A 205 -18.05 12.80 30.31
C ASP A 205 -18.03 11.44 29.61
N ARG A 206 -19.18 11.01 29.08
CA ARG A 206 -19.32 9.77 28.32
C ARG A 206 -18.88 9.88 26.87
N ASP A 207 -18.75 11.10 26.37
CA ASP A 207 -18.42 11.36 24.97
C ASP A 207 -16.92 11.62 24.77
N TYR A 208 -16.13 11.57 25.85
CA TYR A 208 -14.69 11.75 25.77
C TYR A 208 -14.02 10.52 25.15
N ALA A 209 -13.65 10.64 23.88
CA ALA A 209 -13.15 9.54 23.04
C ALA A 209 -11.93 8.79 23.64
N GLU A 210 -11.04 9.51 24.35
CA GLU A 210 -9.85 8.94 24.97
C GLU A 210 -10.17 7.80 25.97
N ILE A 211 -11.33 7.83 26.60
CA ILE A 211 -11.78 6.74 27.49
C ILE A 211 -11.81 5.42 26.71
N TYR A 212 -12.45 5.45 25.56
CA TYR A 212 -12.63 4.24 24.73
C TYR A 212 -11.32 3.80 24.11
N ARG A 213 -10.44 4.73 23.72
CA ARG A 213 -9.10 4.41 23.23
C ARG A 213 -8.29 3.62 24.25
N PHE A 214 -8.33 4.00 25.53
CA PHE A 214 -7.64 3.26 26.57
C PHE A 214 -8.39 2.00 27.01
N GLN A 215 -9.72 1.94 26.87
CA GLN A 215 -10.48 0.70 27.05
C GLN A 215 -10.08 -0.36 26.01
N VAL A 216 -9.90 0.03 24.72
CA VAL A 216 -9.38 -0.87 23.67
C VAL A 216 -8.07 -1.50 24.13
N LYS A 217 -7.09 -0.68 24.55
CA LYS A 217 -5.78 -1.17 25.02
C LYS A 217 -5.89 -2.10 26.24
N ALA A 218 -6.75 -1.77 27.20
CA ALA A 218 -6.93 -2.58 28.39
C ALA A 218 -7.60 -3.93 28.07
N PHE A 219 -8.64 -3.95 27.24
CA PHE A 219 -9.30 -5.19 26.82
C PHE A 219 -8.41 -6.05 25.91
N GLU A 220 -7.59 -5.43 25.06
CA GLU A 220 -6.57 -6.13 24.27
C GLU A 220 -5.58 -6.87 25.16
N GLY A 221 -5.02 -6.18 26.16
CA GLY A 221 -4.10 -6.79 27.13
C GLY A 221 -4.73 -7.93 27.93
N LYS A 222 -6.03 -7.86 28.23
CA LYS A 222 -6.81 -8.93 28.86
C LYS A 222 -7.23 -10.04 27.90
N LYS A 223 -7.04 -9.86 26.57
CA LYS A 223 -7.55 -10.75 25.53
C LYS A 223 -9.07 -10.89 25.53
N GLU A 224 -9.79 -9.87 26.00
CA GLU A 224 -11.25 -9.79 26.00
C GLU A 224 -11.75 -9.16 24.69
N TYR A 225 -11.49 -9.85 23.57
CA TYR A 225 -11.60 -9.29 22.21
C TYR A 225 -12.98 -8.73 21.85
N LYS A 226 -14.08 -9.33 22.32
CA LYS A 226 -15.42 -8.79 22.07
C LYS A 226 -15.62 -7.42 22.70
N LYS A 227 -15.19 -7.23 23.95
CA LYS A 227 -15.26 -5.93 24.60
C LYS A 227 -14.32 -4.90 23.97
N MET A 228 -13.16 -5.37 23.48
CA MET A 228 -12.23 -4.54 22.71
C MET A 228 -12.91 -4.01 21.43
N ILE A 229 -13.58 -4.88 20.67
CA ILE A 229 -14.31 -4.52 19.46
C ILE A 229 -15.44 -3.54 19.77
N ASP A 230 -16.24 -3.79 20.83
CA ASP A 230 -17.30 -2.86 21.26
C ASP A 230 -16.74 -1.49 21.65
N ALA A 231 -15.57 -1.46 22.30
CA ALA A 231 -14.89 -0.21 22.64
C ALA A 231 -14.36 0.52 21.41
N MET A 232 -13.83 -0.19 20.40
CA MET A 232 -13.39 0.38 19.13
C MET A 232 -14.54 1.01 18.34
N VAL A 233 -15.66 0.30 18.23
CA VAL A 233 -16.87 0.84 17.59
C VAL A 233 -17.34 2.11 18.30
N THR A 234 -17.35 2.09 19.64
CA THR A 234 -17.75 3.28 20.41
C THR A 234 -16.73 4.42 20.26
N LEU A 235 -15.44 4.11 20.21
CA LEU A 235 -14.38 5.10 19.95
C LEU A 235 -14.62 5.83 18.63
N TYR A 236 -14.89 5.07 17.57
CA TYR A 236 -15.22 5.64 16.27
C TYR A 236 -16.45 6.55 16.32
N GLU A 237 -17.56 6.09 16.95
CA GLU A 237 -18.79 6.89 17.09
C GLU A 237 -18.60 8.19 17.88
N LYS A 238 -17.60 8.26 18.76
CA LYS A 238 -17.33 9.43 19.60
C LYS A 238 -16.27 10.36 19.01
N SER A 239 -15.38 9.86 18.18
CA SER A 239 -14.32 10.66 17.56
C SER A 239 -14.69 11.16 16.16
N ASP A 240 -15.58 10.44 15.46
CA ASP A 240 -15.90 10.66 14.04
C ASP A 240 -14.62 10.72 13.17
N ASP A 241 -13.61 9.91 13.55
CA ASP A 241 -12.28 9.91 12.95
C ASP A 241 -11.85 8.47 12.64
N PHE A 242 -11.70 8.16 11.37
CA PHE A 242 -11.29 6.86 10.86
C PHE A 242 -9.91 6.41 11.35
N ASP A 243 -8.99 7.35 11.59
CA ASP A 243 -7.62 7.05 12.05
C ASP A 243 -7.59 6.30 13.41
N TYR A 244 -8.72 6.23 14.12
CA TYR A 244 -8.85 5.47 15.37
C TYR A 244 -9.30 4.03 15.18
N LEU A 245 -9.74 3.63 13.98
CA LEU A 245 -10.11 2.25 13.68
C LEU A 245 -8.89 1.48 13.15
N ASP A 246 -8.39 0.63 14.00
CA ASP A 246 -7.37 -0.36 13.63
C ASP A 246 -8.10 -1.62 13.17
N VAL A 247 -8.25 -1.77 11.84
CA VAL A 247 -9.01 -2.87 11.24
C VAL A 247 -8.41 -4.24 11.58
N ASP A 248 -7.08 -4.30 11.77
CA ASP A 248 -6.39 -5.52 12.21
C ASP A 248 -6.91 -6.06 13.53
N LYS A 249 -7.29 -5.19 14.43
CA LYS A 249 -7.85 -5.62 15.73
C LYS A 249 -9.19 -6.36 15.60
N PHE A 250 -9.95 -6.06 14.54
CA PHE A 250 -11.19 -6.80 14.26
C PHE A 250 -10.92 -8.27 13.90
N LYS A 251 -9.73 -8.61 13.38
CA LYS A 251 -9.33 -10.00 13.09
C LYS A 251 -9.25 -10.89 14.34
N LYS A 252 -9.14 -10.31 15.54
CA LYS A 252 -9.06 -11.08 16.80
C LYS A 252 -10.33 -11.89 17.13
N ASP A 253 -11.52 -11.46 16.65
CA ASP A 253 -12.75 -12.27 16.65
C ASP A 253 -13.56 -11.97 15.37
N LYS A 254 -13.11 -12.57 14.24
CA LYS A 254 -13.66 -12.35 12.89
C LYS A 254 -15.19 -12.49 12.84
N LYS A 255 -15.75 -13.48 13.54
CA LYS A 255 -17.19 -13.73 13.56
C LYS A 255 -17.96 -12.65 14.30
N TYR A 256 -17.48 -12.23 15.46
CA TYR A 256 -18.12 -11.19 16.26
C TYR A 256 -18.03 -9.84 15.56
N SER A 257 -16.87 -9.49 15.03
CA SER A 257 -16.64 -8.25 14.26
C SER A 257 -17.59 -8.13 13.07
N THR A 258 -17.69 -9.18 12.26
CA THR A 258 -18.65 -9.22 11.15
C THR A 258 -20.08 -8.95 11.61
N ALA A 259 -20.50 -9.56 12.73
CA ALA A 259 -21.85 -9.38 13.24
C ALA A 259 -22.11 -7.95 13.72
N VAL A 260 -21.16 -7.37 14.46
CA VAL A 260 -21.24 -5.99 14.98
C VAL A 260 -21.27 -4.96 13.84
N ILE A 261 -20.35 -5.06 12.87
CA ILE A 261 -20.29 -4.13 11.74
C ILE A 261 -21.59 -4.23 10.90
N LYS A 262 -22.06 -5.44 10.59
CA LYS A 262 -23.34 -5.64 9.88
C LYS A 262 -24.54 -5.08 10.65
N GLN A 263 -24.54 -5.19 11.98
CA GLN A 263 -25.58 -4.58 12.81
C GLN A 263 -25.54 -3.05 12.70
N LYS A 264 -24.34 -2.44 12.67
CA LYS A 264 -24.17 -1.00 12.48
C LYS A 264 -24.67 -0.54 11.11
N ILE A 265 -24.31 -1.22 10.03
CA ILE A 265 -24.84 -0.96 8.68
C ILE A 265 -26.38 -1.00 8.68
N ALA A 266 -26.98 -1.96 9.36
CA ALA A 266 -28.44 -2.10 9.39
C ALA A 266 -29.14 -0.99 10.22
N SER A 267 -28.50 -0.51 11.29
CA SER A 267 -29.05 0.53 12.19
C SER A 267 -28.76 1.96 11.70
N GLU A 268 -27.66 2.17 10.98
CA GLU A 268 -27.15 3.47 10.56
C GLU A 268 -27.01 3.53 9.03
N LYS A 269 -28.11 3.33 8.32
CA LYS A 269 -28.13 3.17 6.86
C LYS A 269 -27.52 4.32 6.07
N GLU A 270 -27.56 5.54 6.62
CA GLU A 270 -26.99 6.74 6.01
C GLU A 270 -25.47 6.87 6.28
N ASN A 271 -24.92 6.08 7.20
CA ASN A 271 -23.51 6.11 7.54
C ASN A 271 -22.74 5.06 6.72
N LEU A 272 -22.13 5.54 5.63
CA LEU A 272 -21.37 4.71 4.70
C LEU A 272 -20.10 4.12 5.27
N ALA A 273 -19.53 4.80 6.23
CA ALA A 273 -18.26 4.42 6.81
C ALA A 273 -18.26 2.94 7.26
N TRP A 274 -19.39 2.45 7.78
CA TRP A 274 -19.49 1.05 8.19
C TRP A 274 -19.41 0.05 7.02
N LYS A 275 -19.84 0.45 5.81
CA LYS A 275 -19.65 -0.38 4.61
C LYS A 275 -18.18 -0.38 4.17
N VAL A 276 -17.52 0.77 4.23
CA VAL A 276 -16.08 0.90 3.92
C VAL A 276 -15.27 0.05 4.92
N ILE A 277 -15.52 0.20 6.22
CA ILE A 277 -14.90 -0.62 7.26
C ILE A 277 -15.12 -2.12 7.02
N LEU A 278 -16.32 -2.52 6.58
CA LEU A 278 -16.59 -3.92 6.31
C LEU A 278 -15.82 -4.43 5.07
N SER A 279 -15.67 -3.62 4.03
CA SER A 279 -14.87 -4.00 2.87
C SER A 279 -13.41 -4.16 3.22
N GLU A 280 -12.80 -3.18 3.89
CA GLU A 280 -11.43 -3.26 4.40
C GLU A 280 -11.22 -4.48 5.33
N PHE A 281 -12.16 -4.70 6.25
CA PHE A 281 -12.10 -5.86 7.13
C PHE A 281 -12.19 -7.20 6.39
N TYR A 282 -12.95 -7.26 5.30
CA TYR A 282 -12.99 -8.46 4.46
C TYR A 282 -11.69 -8.64 3.68
N GLU A 283 -11.07 -7.57 3.18
CA GLU A 283 -9.74 -7.60 2.54
C GLU A 283 -8.69 -8.13 3.52
N GLU A 284 -8.63 -7.58 4.72
CA GLU A 284 -7.76 -8.04 5.80
C GLU A 284 -8.02 -9.49 6.26
N CYS A 285 -9.21 -10.01 6.01
CA CYS A 285 -9.55 -11.41 6.25
C CYS A 285 -9.38 -12.29 5.00
N HIS A 286 -8.83 -11.75 3.90
CA HIS A 286 -8.66 -12.40 2.59
C HIS A 286 -9.98 -12.93 2.01
N LYS A 287 -11.09 -12.21 2.30
CA LYS A 287 -12.45 -12.47 1.78
C LYS A 287 -12.78 -11.51 0.64
N TYR A 288 -11.94 -11.56 -0.36
CA TYR A 288 -12.00 -10.64 -1.50
C TYR A 288 -13.34 -10.63 -2.25
N PRO A 289 -14.04 -11.79 -2.48
CA PRO A 289 -15.36 -11.77 -3.09
C PRO A 289 -16.38 -10.94 -2.31
N GLU A 290 -16.39 -11.06 -0.97
CA GLU A 290 -17.27 -10.26 -0.12
C GLU A 290 -16.89 -8.77 -0.11
N ALA A 291 -15.60 -8.44 -0.15
CA ALA A 291 -15.10 -7.07 -0.25
C ALA A 291 -15.55 -6.43 -1.56
N VAL A 292 -15.30 -7.09 -2.71
CA VAL A 292 -15.73 -6.64 -4.04
C VAL A 292 -17.25 -6.43 -4.12
N SER A 293 -18.04 -7.30 -3.50
CA SER A 293 -19.51 -7.13 -3.47
C SER A 293 -19.91 -5.82 -2.80
N ILE A 294 -19.32 -5.50 -1.64
CA ILE A 294 -19.60 -4.26 -0.91
C ILE A 294 -19.08 -3.03 -1.63
N LEU A 295 -17.85 -3.08 -2.14
CA LEU A 295 -17.26 -1.98 -2.91
C LEU A 295 -18.08 -1.69 -4.18
N SER A 296 -18.59 -2.74 -4.84
CA SER A 296 -19.47 -2.57 -6.00
C SER A 296 -20.81 -1.93 -5.65
N GLU A 297 -21.38 -2.25 -4.46
CA GLU A 297 -22.57 -1.55 -3.95
C GLU A 297 -22.28 -0.07 -3.68
N LEU A 298 -21.13 0.25 -3.03
CA LEU A 298 -20.72 1.62 -2.74
C LEU A 298 -20.52 2.42 -4.04
N ILE A 299 -19.83 1.86 -5.03
CA ILE A 299 -19.61 2.49 -6.33
C ILE A 299 -20.95 2.72 -7.07
N ALA A 300 -21.89 1.79 -7.01
CA ALA A 300 -23.21 1.94 -7.63
C ALA A 300 -24.05 3.04 -6.94
N GLU A 301 -23.89 3.25 -5.64
CA GLU A 301 -24.65 4.20 -4.84
C GLU A 301 -24.06 5.62 -4.91
N TYR A 302 -22.72 5.76 -4.89
CA TYR A 302 -22.02 7.03 -4.75
C TYR A 302 -21.25 7.47 -5.99
N GLY A 303 -21.05 6.59 -6.95
CA GLY A 303 -20.29 6.87 -8.16
C GLY A 303 -18.87 6.26 -8.11
N ASN A 304 -18.14 6.52 -9.19
CA ASN A 304 -16.77 6.01 -9.36
C ASN A 304 -15.78 6.94 -8.63
N GLU A 305 -15.68 6.81 -7.31
CA GLU A 305 -14.62 7.48 -6.55
C GLU A 305 -13.32 6.67 -6.71
N PRO A 306 -12.18 7.34 -7.02
CA PRO A 306 -10.92 6.65 -7.28
C PRO A 306 -10.48 5.70 -6.16
N GLU A 307 -10.68 6.06 -4.91
CA GLU A 307 -10.30 5.27 -3.74
C GLU A 307 -11.11 3.96 -3.64
N LEU A 308 -12.40 4.00 -4.00
CA LEU A 308 -13.24 2.80 -4.02
C LEU A 308 -12.90 1.87 -5.19
N LEU A 309 -12.53 2.46 -6.33
CA LEU A 309 -12.09 1.70 -7.50
C LEU A 309 -10.72 1.06 -7.25
N GLU A 310 -9.79 1.77 -6.59
CA GLU A 310 -8.47 1.26 -6.18
C GLU A 310 -8.63 0.04 -5.27
N ALA A 311 -9.37 0.16 -4.17
CA ALA A 311 -9.64 -0.95 -3.26
C ALA A 311 -10.27 -2.14 -3.97
N ARG A 312 -11.25 -1.91 -4.87
CA ARG A 312 -11.87 -2.99 -5.63
C ARG A 312 -10.91 -3.63 -6.64
N SER A 313 -10.05 -2.85 -7.27
CA SER A 313 -9.01 -3.35 -8.17
C SER A 313 -8.02 -4.26 -7.43
N ASP A 314 -7.60 -3.89 -6.23
CA ASP A 314 -6.71 -4.71 -5.41
C ASP A 314 -7.37 -6.03 -5.04
N SER A 315 -8.63 -6.00 -4.59
CA SER A 315 -9.41 -7.21 -4.33
C SER A 315 -9.59 -8.08 -5.58
N TYR A 316 -9.81 -7.49 -6.77
CA TYR A 316 -9.86 -8.23 -8.04
C TYR A 316 -8.52 -8.87 -8.39
N LEU A 317 -7.41 -8.15 -8.17
CA LEU A 317 -6.07 -8.67 -8.43
C LEU A 317 -5.77 -9.89 -7.55
N GLU A 318 -6.11 -9.82 -6.26
CA GLU A 318 -5.96 -10.94 -5.32
C GLU A 318 -6.78 -12.18 -5.73
N MET A 319 -7.90 -11.99 -6.41
CA MET A 319 -8.68 -13.08 -7.00
C MET A 319 -8.18 -13.53 -8.38
N GLY A 320 -7.11 -12.91 -8.92
CA GLY A 320 -6.62 -13.18 -10.26
C GLY A 320 -7.52 -12.64 -11.39
N MET A 321 -8.46 -11.73 -11.06
CA MET A 321 -9.37 -11.07 -12.02
C MET A 321 -8.69 -9.84 -12.61
N THR A 322 -7.59 -10.07 -13.33
CA THR A 322 -6.69 -9.00 -13.81
C THR A 322 -7.36 -8.04 -14.78
N LYS A 323 -8.36 -8.49 -15.55
CA LYS A 323 -9.09 -7.63 -16.48
C LYS A 323 -9.93 -6.60 -15.73
N GLU A 324 -10.71 -7.04 -14.74
CA GLU A 324 -11.57 -6.19 -13.91
C GLU A 324 -10.71 -5.21 -13.10
N ALA A 325 -9.57 -5.66 -12.58
CA ALA A 325 -8.59 -4.81 -11.91
C ALA A 325 -8.05 -3.71 -12.84
N LEU A 326 -7.68 -4.05 -14.08
CA LEU A 326 -7.22 -3.09 -15.10
C LEU A 326 -8.31 -2.10 -15.51
N ASP A 327 -9.56 -2.54 -15.60
CA ASP A 327 -10.70 -1.67 -15.91
C ASP A 327 -10.89 -0.62 -14.82
N ASP A 328 -10.84 -1.00 -13.54
CA ASP A 328 -10.94 -0.09 -12.39
C ASP A 328 -9.74 0.88 -12.32
N MET A 329 -8.51 0.41 -12.44
CA MET A 329 -7.32 1.27 -12.47
C MET A 329 -7.32 2.24 -13.65
N THR A 330 -7.79 1.79 -14.82
CA THR A 330 -7.94 2.67 -15.99
C THR A 330 -8.96 3.77 -15.70
N LYS A 331 -10.02 3.44 -14.99
CA LYS A 331 -11.01 4.41 -14.57
C LYS A 331 -10.47 5.43 -13.57
N CYS A 332 -9.64 5.01 -12.60
CA CYS A 332 -8.94 5.93 -11.70
C CYS A 332 -8.08 6.95 -12.46
N ILE A 333 -7.35 6.48 -13.49
CA ILE A 333 -6.54 7.34 -14.36
C ILE A 333 -7.40 8.36 -15.13
N GLU A 334 -8.59 7.96 -15.61
CA GLU A 334 -9.52 8.85 -16.31
C GLU A 334 -10.16 9.91 -15.41
N LEU A 335 -10.32 9.60 -14.12
CA LEU A 335 -10.99 10.48 -13.14
C LEU A 335 -10.02 11.46 -12.47
N THR A 336 -8.72 11.25 -12.60
CA THR A 336 -7.69 12.05 -11.94
C THR A 336 -6.81 12.77 -12.95
N GLU A 337 -6.11 13.82 -12.51
CA GLU A 337 -5.21 14.61 -13.35
C GLU A 337 -3.83 14.79 -12.69
N GLY A 338 -2.81 15.05 -13.51
CA GLY A 338 -1.44 15.33 -13.06
C GLY A 338 -0.84 14.16 -12.26
N SER A 339 -0.14 14.46 -11.18
CA SER A 339 0.57 13.44 -10.39
C SER A 339 -0.35 12.36 -9.79
N ALA A 340 -1.62 12.66 -9.52
CA ALA A 340 -2.56 11.64 -9.06
C ALA A 340 -2.86 10.60 -10.15
N SER A 341 -3.05 11.04 -11.41
CA SER A 341 -3.21 10.14 -12.55
C SER A 341 -1.96 9.29 -12.78
N ASP A 342 -0.77 9.88 -12.61
CA ASP A 342 0.50 9.18 -12.80
C ASP A 342 0.79 8.19 -11.66
N TYR A 343 0.32 8.46 -10.44
CA TYR A 343 0.31 7.50 -9.34
C TYR A 343 -0.50 6.24 -9.72
N TYR A 344 -1.72 6.41 -10.20
CA TYR A 344 -2.56 5.28 -10.64
C TYR A 344 -1.99 4.52 -11.85
N ARG A 345 -1.13 5.15 -12.67
CA ARG A 345 -0.35 4.43 -13.69
C ARG A 345 0.63 3.46 -13.04
N GLY A 346 1.31 3.88 -11.97
CA GLY A 346 2.20 3.00 -11.20
C GLY A 346 1.45 1.78 -10.65
N MET A 347 0.24 2.00 -10.08
CA MET A 347 -0.61 0.92 -9.59
C MET A 347 -1.10 0.00 -10.73
N ARG A 348 -1.53 0.56 -11.86
CA ARG A 348 -1.92 -0.23 -13.03
C ARG A 348 -0.76 -1.05 -13.61
N ALA A 349 0.45 -0.52 -13.57
CA ALA A 349 1.63 -1.26 -13.99
C ALA A 349 1.87 -2.51 -13.14
N HIS A 350 1.56 -2.47 -11.84
CA HIS A 350 1.58 -3.65 -11.00
C HIS A 350 0.61 -4.72 -11.50
N VAL A 351 -0.64 -4.33 -11.82
CA VAL A 351 -1.64 -5.26 -12.38
C VAL A 351 -1.19 -5.81 -13.73
N TYR A 352 -0.63 -4.97 -14.62
CA TYR A 352 -0.05 -5.41 -15.90
C TYR A 352 1.08 -6.43 -15.70
N ARG A 353 1.96 -6.22 -14.73
CA ARG A 353 3.05 -7.15 -14.41
C ARG A 353 2.50 -8.51 -13.96
N CYS A 354 1.52 -8.52 -13.06
CA CYS A 354 0.86 -9.75 -12.61
C CYS A 354 0.14 -10.47 -13.75
N ALA A 355 -0.33 -9.74 -14.77
CA ALA A 355 -0.95 -10.29 -15.98
C ALA A 355 0.07 -10.72 -17.05
N GLY A 356 1.38 -10.59 -16.82
CA GLY A 356 2.43 -10.87 -17.81
C GLY A 356 2.51 -9.84 -18.96
N LEU A 357 1.85 -8.69 -18.82
CA LEU A 357 1.80 -7.62 -19.84
C LEU A 357 2.92 -6.61 -19.60
N TYR A 358 4.17 -7.08 -19.63
CA TYR A 358 5.35 -6.31 -19.21
C TYR A 358 5.58 -5.05 -20.04
N SER A 359 5.28 -5.05 -21.34
CA SER A 359 5.42 -3.87 -22.21
C SER A 359 4.49 -2.73 -21.78
N ASP A 360 3.26 -3.05 -21.41
CA ASP A 360 2.27 -2.07 -20.97
C ASP A 360 2.64 -1.55 -19.56
N ALA A 361 3.13 -2.44 -18.69
CA ALA A 361 3.67 -2.07 -17.38
C ALA A 361 4.85 -1.09 -17.49
N ILE A 362 5.83 -1.37 -18.37
CA ILE A 362 6.99 -0.48 -18.60
C ILE A 362 6.53 0.88 -19.13
N SER A 363 5.50 0.91 -19.99
CA SER A 363 4.97 2.17 -20.52
C SER A 363 4.39 3.06 -19.40
N ASP A 364 3.60 2.49 -18.50
CA ASP A 364 3.04 3.21 -17.35
C ASP A 364 4.14 3.62 -16.35
N LEU A 365 5.10 2.74 -16.07
CA LEU A 365 6.22 3.02 -15.16
C LEU A 365 7.19 4.07 -15.69
N ASN A 366 7.31 4.25 -17.01
CA ASN A 366 8.07 5.37 -17.55
C ASN A 366 7.48 6.71 -17.14
N VAL A 367 6.15 6.84 -17.19
CA VAL A 367 5.46 8.05 -16.73
C VAL A 367 5.59 8.21 -15.21
N PHE A 368 5.41 7.12 -14.46
CA PHE A 368 5.53 7.14 -13.00
C PHE A 368 6.91 7.62 -12.55
N VAL A 369 8.01 7.05 -13.10
CA VAL A 369 9.38 7.44 -12.74
C VAL A 369 9.70 8.88 -13.18
N GLU A 370 9.14 9.38 -14.28
CA GLU A 370 9.31 10.77 -14.70
C GLU A 370 8.64 11.74 -13.72
N THR A 371 7.46 11.38 -13.19
CA THR A 371 6.71 12.20 -12.24
C THR A 371 7.26 12.07 -10.81
N PHE A 372 7.71 10.88 -10.42
CA PHE A 372 8.22 10.56 -9.08
C PHE A 372 9.69 10.09 -9.11
N PRO A 373 10.65 10.93 -9.54
CA PRO A 373 12.04 10.51 -9.75
C PRO A 373 12.80 10.20 -8.46
N THR A 374 12.23 10.50 -7.29
CA THR A 374 12.80 10.20 -5.97
C THR A 374 12.15 8.97 -5.31
N ASP A 375 11.30 8.25 -6.03
CA ASP A 375 10.68 7.03 -5.57
C ASP A 375 11.43 5.81 -6.11
N ALA A 376 12.16 5.11 -5.24
CA ALA A 376 12.94 3.93 -5.60
C ALA A 376 12.08 2.75 -6.09
N TYR A 377 10.82 2.67 -5.62
CA TYR A 377 9.87 1.64 -6.07
C TYR A 377 9.63 1.70 -7.58
N GLY A 378 9.51 2.91 -8.15
CA GLY A 378 9.31 3.07 -9.59
C GLY A 378 10.43 2.45 -10.43
N TYR A 379 11.68 2.67 -10.02
CA TYR A 379 12.85 2.07 -10.67
C TYR A 379 12.90 0.54 -10.46
N TYR A 380 12.63 0.08 -9.25
CA TYR A 380 12.55 -1.34 -8.93
C TYR A 380 11.51 -2.05 -9.82
N ALA A 381 10.28 -1.55 -9.84
CA ALA A 381 9.17 -2.16 -10.57
C ALA A 381 9.42 -2.16 -12.09
N ARG A 382 10.00 -1.07 -12.64
CA ARG A 382 10.33 -0.97 -14.07
C ARG A 382 11.49 -1.89 -14.43
N GLY A 383 12.52 -1.96 -13.62
CA GLY A 383 13.64 -2.88 -13.77
C GLY A 383 13.16 -4.33 -13.79
N TRP A 384 12.27 -4.69 -12.86
CA TRP A 384 11.70 -6.04 -12.81
C TRP A 384 10.89 -6.38 -14.07
N CYS A 385 10.04 -5.48 -14.55
CA CYS A 385 9.31 -5.70 -15.81
C CYS A 385 10.26 -5.84 -17.02
N LYS A 386 11.39 -5.09 -17.06
CA LYS A 386 12.41 -5.23 -18.09
C LYS A 386 13.13 -6.58 -18.02
N GLU A 387 13.47 -7.04 -16.82
CA GLU A 387 14.05 -8.36 -16.61
C GLU A 387 13.12 -9.48 -17.08
N LEU A 388 11.83 -9.45 -16.66
CA LEU A 388 10.82 -10.41 -17.10
C LEU A 388 10.56 -10.38 -18.61
N SER A 389 10.83 -9.26 -19.28
CA SER A 389 10.80 -9.16 -20.75
C SER A 389 12.10 -9.57 -21.43
N GLY A 390 13.13 -9.98 -20.67
CA GLY A 390 14.42 -10.46 -21.17
C GLY A 390 15.47 -9.38 -21.41
N ASP A 391 15.25 -8.11 -21.00
CA ASP A 391 16.23 -7.03 -21.10
C ASP A 391 16.95 -6.76 -19.77
N ASP A 392 17.75 -7.75 -19.35
CA ASP A 392 18.57 -7.65 -18.14
C ASP A 392 19.49 -6.41 -18.13
N SER A 393 19.87 -5.88 -19.30
CA SER A 393 20.80 -4.75 -19.34
C SER A 393 20.09 -3.45 -18.97
N ALA A 394 18.89 -3.24 -19.50
CA ALA A 394 18.05 -2.12 -19.14
C ALA A 394 17.49 -2.24 -17.71
N ALA A 395 17.28 -3.48 -17.20
CA ALA A 395 16.93 -3.73 -15.81
C ALA A 395 18.04 -3.29 -14.84
N LEU A 396 19.31 -3.64 -15.15
CA LEU A 396 20.47 -3.20 -14.35
C LEU A 396 20.65 -1.69 -14.28
N GLU A 397 20.30 -0.95 -15.36
CA GLU A 397 20.31 0.51 -15.34
C GLU A 397 19.28 1.03 -14.33
N ASP A 398 18.05 0.54 -14.38
CA ASP A 398 17.01 0.93 -13.42
C ASP A 398 17.38 0.58 -11.97
N TYR A 399 17.92 -0.60 -11.73
CA TYR A 399 18.34 -0.99 -10.39
C TYR A 399 19.48 -0.10 -9.85
N ASN A 400 20.42 0.31 -10.69
CA ASN A 400 21.46 1.25 -10.30
C ASN A 400 20.89 2.64 -9.98
N ASP A 401 19.95 3.13 -10.79
CA ASP A 401 19.29 4.41 -10.56
C ASP A 401 18.44 4.37 -9.28
N GLY A 402 17.71 3.28 -9.03
CA GLY A 402 16.93 3.09 -7.81
C GLY A 402 17.79 3.07 -6.54
N ILE A 403 18.95 2.40 -6.57
CA ILE A 403 19.92 2.42 -5.45
C ILE A 403 20.50 3.83 -5.24
N ALA A 404 20.68 4.61 -6.29
CA ALA A 404 21.14 5.99 -6.16
C ALA A 404 20.08 6.90 -5.53
N VAL A 405 18.80 6.55 -5.65
CA VAL A 405 17.66 7.25 -5.04
C VAL A 405 17.50 6.84 -3.57
N ASP A 406 17.48 5.54 -3.32
CA ASP A 406 17.36 4.97 -1.97
C ASP A 406 18.32 3.78 -1.82
N GLU A 407 19.41 4.00 -1.10
CA GLU A 407 20.40 2.97 -0.82
C GLU A 407 19.93 1.93 0.21
N ASP A 408 18.83 2.18 0.91
CA ASP A 408 18.29 1.31 1.95
C ASP A 408 17.16 0.40 1.47
N TYR A 409 16.79 0.44 0.18
CA TYR A 409 15.74 -0.39 -0.39
C TYR A 409 16.25 -1.81 -0.78
N PRO A 410 16.01 -2.88 0.02
CA PRO A 410 16.72 -4.16 -0.11
C PRO A 410 16.34 -4.95 -1.37
N TYR A 411 15.08 -4.83 -1.84
CA TYR A 411 14.61 -5.58 -3.01
C TYR A 411 15.41 -5.29 -4.29
N ILE A 412 15.90 -4.05 -4.46
CA ILE A 412 16.69 -3.69 -5.64
C ILE A 412 18.02 -4.45 -5.66
N TYR A 413 18.66 -4.59 -4.51
CA TYR A 413 19.91 -5.38 -4.40
C TYR A 413 19.66 -6.86 -4.67
N LEU A 414 18.53 -7.42 -4.20
CA LEU A 414 18.17 -8.79 -4.50
C LEU A 414 18.09 -9.02 -6.01
N MET A 415 17.26 -8.25 -6.70
CA MET A 415 17.03 -8.39 -8.14
C MET A 415 18.32 -8.16 -8.95
N ARG A 416 19.11 -7.13 -8.61
CA ARG A 416 20.41 -6.89 -9.28
C ARG A 416 21.40 -8.04 -9.04
N GLY A 417 21.44 -8.55 -7.83
CA GLY A 417 22.25 -9.70 -7.46
C GLY A 417 21.89 -10.97 -8.25
N GLU A 418 20.60 -11.21 -8.47
CA GLU A 418 20.15 -12.35 -9.30
C GLU A 418 20.62 -12.23 -10.76
N ILE A 419 20.54 -11.04 -11.36
CA ILE A 419 21.06 -10.82 -12.72
C ILE A 419 22.59 -11.04 -12.75
N TYR A 420 23.32 -10.54 -11.75
CA TYR A 420 24.77 -10.81 -11.68
C TYR A 420 25.07 -12.30 -11.54
N LEU A 421 24.29 -13.03 -10.76
CA LEU A 421 24.44 -14.47 -10.61
C LEU A 421 24.16 -15.20 -11.94
N LYS A 422 23.06 -14.89 -12.63
CA LYS A 422 22.72 -15.40 -13.97
C LYS A 422 23.85 -15.16 -14.99
N ARG A 423 24.58 -14.05 -14.86
CA ARG A 423 25.72 -13.69 -15.73
C ARG A 423 27.07 -14.26 -15.26
N GLY A 424 27.09 -15.05 -14.20
CA GLY A 424 28.31 -15.65 -13.63
C GLY A 424 29.21 -14.65 -12.89
N MET A 425 28.70 -13.47 -12.54
CA MET A 425 29.40 -12.43 -11.78
C MET A 425 29.22 -12.63 -10.28
N THR A 426 29.61 -13.81 -9.78
CA THR A 426 29.30 -14.28 -8.42
C THR A 426 29.77 -13.31 -7.33
N GLU A 427 30.93 -12.66 -7.48
CA GLU A 427 31.46 -11.71 -6.48
C GLU A 427 30.54 -10.48 -6.35
N LEU A 428 30.02 -9.94 -7.47
CA LEU A 428 29.09 -8.82 -7.44
C LEU A 428 27.73 -9.22 -6.87
N ALA A 429 27.23 -10.41 -7.26
CA ALA A 429 26.00 -10.96 -6.71
C ALA A 429 26.08 -11.09 -5.17
N ASN A 430 27.18 -11.64 -4.68
CA ASN A 430 27.39 -11.80 -3.24
C ASN A 430 27.43 -10.47 -2.49
N LEU A 431 28.03 -9.42 -3.07
CA LEU A 431 28.03 -8.09 -2.47
C LEU A 431 26.60 -7.55 -2.33
N ASP A 432 25.77 -7.76 -3.35
CA ASP A 432 24.37 -7.31 -3.32
C ASP A 432 23.55 -8.14 -2.30
N PHE A 433 23.69 -9.44 -2.26
CA PHE A 433 23.00 -10.27 -1.26
C PHE A 433 23.45 -9.94 0.18
N GLU A 434 24.72 -9.55 0.39
CA GLU A 434 25.18 -9.03 1.68
C GLU A 434 24.46 -7.73 2.06
N GLN A 435 24.20 -6.83 1.09
CA GLN A 435 23.42 -5.62 1.35
C GLN A 435 21.99 -5.98 1.77
N VAL A 436 21.32 -6.92 1.09
CA VAL A 436 19.99 -7.39 1.50
C VAL A 436 20.02 -7.86 2.96
N ILE A 437 20.96 -8.73 3.33
CA ILE A 437 21.04 -9.29 4.69
C ILE A 437 21.31 -8.21 5.75
N GLN A 438 22.06 -7.16 5.40
CA GLN A 438 22.38 -6.07 6.33
C GLN A 438 21.22 -5.08 6.49
N LYS A 439 20.46 -4.81 5.43
CA LYS A 439 19.40 -3.79 5.40
C LYS A 439 18.04 -4.35 5.81
N ASP A 440 17.72 -5.56 5.34
CA ASP A 440 16.46 -6.25 5.66
C ASP A 440 16.58 -6.98 7.01
N THR A 441 16.37 -6.25 8.08
CA THR A 441 16.54 -6.75 9.46
C THR A 441 15.25 -6.75 10.29
N ILE A 442 14.21 -6.08 9.82
CA ILE A 442 12.91 -5.95 10.49
C ILE A 442 11.93 -6.91 9.85
N VAL A 443 11.57 -7.96 10.57
CA VAL A 443 10.73 -9.05 10.05
C VAL A 443 9.32 -8.55 9.69
N GLU A 444 8.80 -7.59 10.45
CA GLU A 444 7.44 -7.06 10.31
C GLU A 444 7.24 -6.14 9.10
N GLU A 445 8.31 -5.68 8.46
CA GLU A 445 8.23 -4.72 7.33
C GLU A 445 8.20 -5.40 5.95
N GLY A 446 7.99 -6.71 5.90
CA GLY A 446 8.05 -7.50 4.68
C GLY A 446 9.51 -7.72 4.23
N THR A 447 9.86 -8.87 3.63
CA THR A 447 11.28 -9.20 3.55
C THR A 447 11.61 -10.06 2.34
N CYS A 448 12.77 -9.78 1.77
CA CYS A 448 13.42 -10.60 0.74
C CYS A 448 14.70 -11.26 1.24
N ARG A 449 15.03 -11.10 2.52
CA ARG A 449 16.26 -11.66 3.15
C ARG A 449 16.39 -13.17 3.00
N HIS A 450 15.29 -13.90 3.04
CA HIS A 450 15.28 -15.34 2.88
C HIS A 450 15.85 -15.79 1.53
N TYR A 451 15.55 -15.07 0.44
CA TYR A 451 16.14 -15.32 -0.87
C TYR A 451 17.64 -15.06 -0.89
N ALA A 452 18.10 -13.95 -0.32
CA ALA A 452 19.52 -13.64 -0.23
C ALA A 452 20.28 -14.72 0.58
N LEU A 453 19.71 -15.22 1.68
CA LEU A 453 20.27 -16.33 2.45
C LEU A 453 20.34 -17.62 1.62
N HIS A 454 19.30 -17.92 0.85
CA HIS A 454 19.28 -19.08 -0.05
C HIS A 454 20.42 -19.00 -1.09
N PHE A 455 20.62 -17.84 -1.74
CA PHE A 455 21.69 -17.65 -2.73
C PHE A 455 23.10 -17.82 -2.13
N PHE A 456 23.24 -17.61 -0.82
CA PHE A 456 24.48 -17.96 -0.10
C PHE A 456 24.59 -19.45 0.29
N GLY A 457 23.60 -20.28 -0.05
CA GLY A 457 23.52 -21.68 0.38
C GLY A 457 23.20 -21.85 1.87
N ARG A 458 22.61 -20.85 2.51
CA ARG A 458 22.22 -20.83 3.92
C ARG A 458 20.74 -21.17 4.09
N ASP A 459 20.33 -22.28 3.47
CA ASP A 459 18.91 -22.63 3.31
C ASP A 459 18.17 -22.81 4.65
N GLU A 460 18.81 -23.39 5.66
CA GLU A 460 18.18 -23.56 6.98
C GLU A 460 17.94 -22.21 7.68
N GLU A 461 18.85 -21.25 7.50
CA GLU A 461 18.67 -19.90 8.04
C GLU A 461 17.59 -19.14 7.25
N ALA A 462 17.48 -19.36 5.96
CA ALA A 462 16.40 -18.80 5.13
C ALA A 462 15.04 -19.32 5.60
N LEU A 463 14.92 -20.61 5.86
CA LEU A 463 13.69 -21.22 6.38
C LEU A 463 13.37 -20.77 7.82
N GLU A 464 14.40 -20.57 8.67
CA GLU A 464 14.19 -20.00 10.01
C GLU A 464 13.65 -18.55 9.91
N TRP A 465 14.18 -17.76 8.97
CA TRP A 465 13.68 -16.41 8.75
C TRP A 465 12.23 -16.40 8.26
N MET A 466 11.90 -17.27 7.30
CA MET A 466 10.52 -17.46 6.84
C MET A 466 9.59 -17.90 7.97
N GLY A 467 10.07 -18.74 8.89
CA GLY A 467 9.31 -19.11 10.09
C GLY A 467 8.97 -17.89 10.96
N LYS A 468 9.94 -17.00 11.20
CA LYS A 468 9.73 -15.76 11.93
C LYS A 468 8.75 -14.82 11.22
N LEU A 469 8.83 -14.72 9.90
CA LEU A 469 7.91 -13.93 9.09
C LEU A 469 6.47 -14.46 9.22
N ILE A 470 6.27 -15.75 9.10
CA ILE A 470 4.96 -16.39 9.31
C ILE A 470 4.45 -16.16 10.75
N ASP A 471 5.34 -16.15 11.75
CA ASP A 471 4.95 -15.92 13.14
C ASP A 471 4.45 -14.48 13.38
N THR A 472 4.79 -13.51 12.53
CA THR A 472 4.26 -12.13 12.62
C THR A 472 2.78 -12.07 12.24
N ASP A 473 2.38 -12.76 11.18
CA ASP A 473 0.98 -13.01 10.80
C ASP A 473 0.84 -14.42 10.19
N VAL A 474 0.37 -15.36 11.02
CA VAL A 474 0.19 -16.76 10.63
C VAL A 474 -0.93 -16.94 9.59
N ASP A 475 -1.83 -15.97 9.48
CA ASP A 475 -2.97 -15.99 8.56
C ASP A 475 -2.67 -15.30 7.22
N ASP A 476 -1.51 -14.63 7.07
CA ASP A 476 -1.10 -14.04 5.81
C ASP A 476 -0.82 -15.13 4.75
N PRO A 477 -1.59 -15.17 3.66
CA PRO A 477 -1.42 -16.18 2.61
C PRO A 477 -0.13 -15.97 1.79
N GLY A 478 0.36 -14.74 1.68
CA GLY A 478 1.58 -14.40 0.94
C GLY A 478 2.81 -15.02 1.60
N HIS A 479 2.93 -14.96 2.93
CA HIS A 479 4.03 -15.57 3.66
C HIS A 479 4.14 -17.09 3.41
N TRP A 480 3.01 -17.78 3.31
CA TRP A 480 2.99 -19.20 3.00
C TRP A 480 3.31 -19.48 1.53
N TYR A 481 2.91 -18.58 0.63
CA TYR A 481 3.29 -18.64 -0.77
C TYR A 481 4.81 -18.47 -0.94
N ASP A 482 5.42 -17.45 -0.32
CA ASP A 482 6.87 -17.21 -0.34
C ASP A 482 7.66 -18.40 0.23
N LYS A 483 7.11 -19.02 1.29
CA LYS A 483 7.69 -20.26 1.82
C LYS A 483 7.64 -21.40 0.82
N SER A 484 6.55 -21.50 0.05
CA SER A 484 6.43 -22.50 -1.02
C SER A 484 7.48 -22.26 -2.09
N CYS A 485 7.66 -21.00 -2.55
CA CYS A 485 8.68 -20.59 -3.50
C CYS A 485 10.10 -20.98 -3.02
N LEU A 486 10.44 -20.59 -1.79
CA LEU A 486 11.72 -20.90 -1.20
C LEU A 486 11.97 -22.42 -1.12
N LEU A 487 10.98 -23.20 -0.66
CA LEU A 487 11.09 -24.66 -0.57
C LEU A 487 11.24 -25.33 -1.93
N ALA A 488 10.55 -24.82 -2.96
CA ALA A 488 10.69 -25.30 -4.33
C ALA A 488 12.11 -25.04 -4.88
N ARG A 489 12.65 -23.84 -4.67
CA ARG A 489 14.04 -23.48 -5.03
C ARG A 489 15.08 -24.35 -4.30
N ILE A 490 14.87 -24.65 -3.02
CA ILE A 490 15.76 -25.55 -2.24
C ILE A 490 15.65 -27.02 -2.71
N GLY A 491 14.59 -27.38 -3.43
CA GLY A 491 14.32 -28.75 -3.88
C GLY A 491 13.55 -29.62 -2.88
N ARG A 492 12.96 -29.03 -1.84
CA ARG A 492 12.06 -29.70 -0.87
C ARG A 492 10.64 -29.75 -1.42
N LEU A 493 10.47 -30.44 -2.58
CA LEU A 493 9.30 -30.32 -3.46
C LEU A 493 7.95 -30.69 -2.82
N GLN A 494 7.93 -31.70 -1.91
CA GLN A 494 6.67 -32.05 -1.22
C GLN A 494 6.28 -30.97 -0.22
N GLU A 495 7.24 -30.47 0.53
CA GLU A 495 6.99 -29.41 1.51
C GLU A 495 6.60 -28.09 0.83
N ALA A 496 7.08 -27.85 -0.39
CA ALA A 496 6.66 -26.72 -1.20
C ALA A 496 5.15 -26.81 -1.56
N VAL A 497 4.68 -27.99 -2.02
CA VAL A 497 3.25 -28.21 -2.29
C VAL A 497 2.41 -28.10 -1.02
N ASP A 498 2.91 -28.60 0.12
CA ASP A 498 2.23 -28.51 1.41
C ASP A 498 2.11 -27.03 1.87
N ALA A 499 3.17 -26.22 1.70
CA ALA A 499 3.15 -24.80 1.99
C ALA A 499 2.22 -24.01 1.06
N LEU A 500 2.15 -24.39 -0.23
CA LEU A 500 1.20 -23.80 -1.18
C LEU A 500 -0.25 -24.12 -0.79
N GLN A 501 -0.50 -25.33 -0.27
CA GLN A 501 -1.83 -25.66 0.26
C GLN A 501 -2.20 -24.76 1.43
N GLU A 502 -1.28 -24.51 2.36
CA GLU A 502 -1.51 -23.58 3.47
C GLU A 502 -1.79 -22.16 2.95
N ALA A 503 -1.05 -21.68 1.93
CA ALA A 503 -1.35 -20.40 1.29
C ALA A 503 -2.78 -20.35 0.76
N PHE A 504 -3.23 -21.36 0.04
CA PHE A 504 -4.58 -21.44 -0.48
C PHE A 504 -5.64 -21.55 0.63
N ASP A 505 -5.38 -22.32 1.68
CA ASP A 505 -6.28 -22.47 2.84
C ASP A 505 -6.46 -21.12 3.57
N LYS A 506 -5.47 -20.24 3.48
CA LYS A 506 -5.51 -18.88 4.06
C LYS A 506 -6.04 -17.81 3.10
N GLY A 507 -6.30 -18.14 1.86
CA GLY A 507 -6.97 -17.24 0.90
C GLY A 507 -6.12 -16.79 -0.27
N PHE A 508 -4.90 -17.32 -0.49
CA PHE A 508 -4.15 -17.01 -1.71
C PHE A 508 -4.92 -17.45 -2.96
N ARG A 509 -5.12 -16.53 -3.92
CA ARG A 509 -5.93 -16.79 -5.13
C ARG A 509 -5.30 -16.25 -6.42
N GLN A 510 -4.08 -15.74 -6.38
CA GLN A 510 -3.38 -15.17 -7.55
C GLN A 510 -2.90 -16.27 -8.52
N PHE A 511 -3.82 -17.01 -9.12
CA PHE A 511 -3.49 -18.15 -10.00
C PHE A 511 -2.72 -17.73 -11.25
N ALA A 512 -2.99 -16.54 -11.82
CA ALA A 512 -2.23 -16.02 -12.95
C ALA A 512 -0.75 -15.78 -12.59
N HIS A 513 -0.49 -15.31 -11.37
CA HIS A 513 0.88 -15.16 -10.87
C HIS A 513 1.58 -16.52 -10.74
N ILE A 514 0.92 -17.51 -10.11
CA ILE A 514 1.46 -18.88 -9.99
C ILE A 514 1.84 -19.50 -11.35
N GLU A 515 1.07 -19.19 -12.39
CA GLU A 515 1.30 -19.73 -13.74
C GLU A 515 2.58 -19.18 -14.39
N HIS A 516 3.02 -17.99 -14.00
CA HIS A 516 4.18 -17.29 -14.58
C HIS A 516 5.37 -17.17 -13.64
N ASP A 517 5.26 -17.63 -12.39
CA ASP A 517 6.32 -17.57 -11.41
C ASP A 517 7.32 -18.71 -11.59
N ASP A 518 8.54 -18.37 -11.99
CA ASP A 518 9.62 -19.34 -12.22
C ASP A 518 9.98 -20.15 -10.96
N ASP A 519 9.69 -19.64 -9.77
CA ASP A 519 9.91 -20.33 -8.50
C ASP A 519 9.06 -21.59 -8.38
N MET A 520 7.92 -21.61 -9.06
CA MET A 520 7.03 -22.77 -9.10
C MET A 520 7.44 -23.84 -10.11
N ASP A 521 8.38 -23.57 -11.03
CA ASP A 521 8.81 -24.53 -12.07
C ASP A 521 9.21 -25.90 -11.53
N PRO A 522 9.93 -26.02 -10.37
CA PRO A 522 10.30 -27.33 -9.86
C PRO A 522 9.11 -28.22 -9.47
N ILE A 523 7.95 -27.63 -9.18
CA ILE A 523 6.74 -28.35 -8.75
C ILE A 523 5.59 -28.27 -9.75
N ARG A 524 5.65 -27.40 -10.76
CA ARG A 524 4.57 -27.11 -11.72
C ARG A 524 4.04 -28.35 -12.44
N GLU A 525 4.93 -29.29 -12.83
CA GLU A 525 4.59 -30.49 -13.55
C GLU A 525 4.10 -31.66 -12.67
N ARG A 526 4.07 -31.49 -11.35
CA ARG A 526 3.61 -32.52 -10.41
C ARG A 526 2.09 -32.66 -10.43
N ASP A 527 1.62 -33.90 -10.35
CA ASP A 527 0.17 -34.19 -10.33
C ASP A 527 -0.54 -33.62 -9.10
N ASP A 528 0.12 -33.64 -7.93
CA ASP A 528 -0.43 -33.10 -6.68
C ASP A 528 -0.53 -31.55 -6.73
N PHE A 529 0.46 -30.86 -7.31
CA PHE A 529 0.40 -29.42 -7.55
C PHE A 529 -0.79 -29.07 -8.48
N ARG A 530 -0.90 -29.73 -9.63
CA ARG A 530 -1.98 -29.49 -10.59
C ARG A 530 -3.37 -29.73 -9.99
N ALA A 531 -3.52 -30.83 -9.23
CA ALA A 531 -4.77 -31.14 -8.54
C ALA A 531 -5.10 -30.10 -7.47
N LEU A 532 -4.08 -29.61 -6.75
CA LEU A 532 -4.23 -28.57 -5.73
C LEU A 532 -4.70 -27.27 -6.36
N VAL A 533 -4.05 -26.78 -7.41
CA VAL A 533 -4.42 -25.55 -8.12
C VAL A 533 -5.83 -25.64 -8.67
N ALA A 534 -6.19 -26.76 -9.34
CA ALA A 534 -7.54 -26.97 -9.87
C ALA A 534 -8.61 -26.91 -8.78
N LYS A 535 -8.40 -27.60 -7.65
CA LYS A 535 -9.32 -27.58 -6.50
C LYS A 535 -9.64 -26.16 -6.01
N TYR A 536 -8.62 -25.31 -5.88
CA TYR A 536 -8.84 -23.96 -5.35
C TYR A 536 -9.31 -22.96 -6.41
N LYS A 537 -9.08 -23.20 -7.70
CA LYS A 537 -9.76 -22.48 -8.78
C LYS A 537 -11.27 -22.75 -8.74
N ASP A 538 -11.69 -24.02 -8.61
CA ASP A 538 -13.11 -24.38 -8.47
C ASP A 538 -13.74 -23.75 -7.22
N LEU A 539 -13.00 -23.72 -6.10
CA LEU A 539 -13.46 -23.09 -4.86
C LEU A 539 -13.65 -21.57 -5.02
N LEU A 540 -12.71 -20.89 -5.68
CA LEU A 540 -12.85 -19.46 -5.96
C LEU A 540 -14.11 -19.17 -6.81
N GLU A 541 -14.37 -19.98 -7.83
CA GLU A 541 -15.59 -19.84 -8.63
C GLU A 541 -16.86 -20.01 -7.78
N GLU A 542 -16.83 -20.90 -6.78
CA GLU A 542 -17.94 -21.07 -5.84
C GLU A 542 -18.08 -19.86 -4.90
N GLU A 543 -16.97 -19.33 -4.38
CA GLU A 543 -16.92 -18.12 -3.54
C GLU A 543 -17.49 -16.91 -4.30
N MET A 544 -17.10 -16.72 -5.56
CA MET A 544 -17.60 -15.65 -6.43
C MET A 544 -19.10 -15.78 -6.72
N ARG A 545 -19.62 -17.01 -6.91
CA ARG A 545 -21.06 -17.25 -7.04
C ARG A 545 -21.83 -16.86 -5.78
N ASN A 546 -21.32 -17.29 -4.64
CA ASN A 546 -21.96 -17.02 -3.34
C ASN A 546 -21.99 -15.51 -3.02
N SER A 547 -21.04 -14.74 -3.53
CA SER A 547 -20.96 -13.28 -3.39
C SER A 547 -21.69 -12.52 -4.52
N ASN A 548 -22.43 -13.20 -5.39
CA ASN A 548 -23.13 -12.65 -6.55
C ASN A 548 -22.24 -11.89 -7.56
N LEU A 549 -20.94 -12.15 -7.55
CA LEU A 549 -20.00 -11.54 -8.50
C LEU A 549 -20.10 -12.16 -9.89
N ILE A 550 -20.48 -13.44 -9.96
CA ILE A 550 -20.77 -14.16 -11.20
C ILE A 550 -22.14 -14.82 -11.14
N SER A 551 -22.90 -14.73 -12.20
CA SER A 551 -24.16 -15.43 -12.34
C SER A 551 -23.94 -16.82 -12.98
N GLU A 552 -24.92 -17.75 -12.82
CA GLU A 552 -24.89 -19.03 -13.54
C GLU A 552 -24.87 -18.83 -15.07
N GLU A 553 -25.41 -17.70 -15.55
CA GLU A 553 -25.39 -17.34 -16.98
C GLU A 553 -24.03 -16.81 -17.42
N SER A 554 -23.25 -16.17 -16.53
CA SER A 554 -21.88 -15.69 -16.83
C SER A 554 -20.84 -16.82 -16.81
N ILE A 555 -21.13 -17.92 -16.09
CA ILE A 555 -20.29 -19.14 -16.08
C ILE A 555 -20.62 -20.04 -17.28
N ALA A 556 -21.82 -19.94 -17.82
CA ALA A 556 -22.04 -20.36 -19.18
C ALA A 556 -21.22 -19.41 -20.07
N SER A 557 -19.88 -19.41 -19.86
CA SER A 557 -18.89 -18.77 -20.74
C SER A 557 -19.42 -19.02 -22.15
N VAL A 558 -19.50 -17.96 -22.93
CA VAL A 558 -19.90 -18.07 -24.35
C VAL A 558 -18.95 -19.07 -24.98
N VAL A 559 -19.32 -20.35 -24.91
CA VAL A 559 -18.58 -21.38 -25.64
C VAL A 559 -18.92 -21.11 -27.09
N THR A 560 -18.04 -20.36 -27.74
CA THR A 560 -18.15 -20.14 -29.16
C THR A 560 -17.92 -21.48 -29.84
N GLU A 561 -18.94 -22.04 -30.39
CA GLU A 561 -18.86 -23.24 -31.20
C GLU A 561 -18.61 -22.86 -32.67
N VAL A 562 -17.55 -23.41 -33.26
CA VAL A 562 -17.18 -23.16 -34.65
C VAL A 562 -17.05 -24.48 -35.40
N ASP A 563 -17.77 -24.63 -36.50
CA ASP A 563 -17.64 -25.81 -37.33
C ASP A 563 -16.27 -25.87 -38.00
N MET A 564 -15.59 -26.99 -37.86
CA MET A 564 -14.31 -27.25 -38.51
C MET A 564 -14.46 -28.21 -39.67
N LYS A 565 -13.69 -27.98 -40.71
CA LYS A 565 -13.59 -28.93 -41.82
C LYS A 565 -12.27 -29.73 -41.70
N LYS A 566 -12.40 -31.03 -41.52
CA LYS A 566 -11.25 -31.94 -41.52
C LYS A 566 -10.63 -32.02 -42.91
N MET A 567 -9.33 -31.74 -42.99
CA MET A 567 -8.56 -31.75 -44.23
C MET A 567 -7.78 -33.09 -44.39
N TYR A 568 -7.31 -33.32 -45.61
CA TYR A 568 -6.42 -34.44 -45.89
C TYR A 568 -5.11 -34.25 -45.13
N GLY A 569 -4.72 -35.22 -44.32
CA GLY A 569 -3.51 -35.11 -43.46
C GLY A 569 -3.80 -34.89 -41.97
N GLY A 570 -5.09 -34.75 -41.57
CA GLY A 570 -5.49 -34.73 -40.17
C GLY A 570 -5.55 -33.32 -39.53
N THR A 571 -5.26 -32.26 -40.29
CA THR A 571 -5.46 -30.87 -39.89
C THR A 571 -6.91 -30.43 -40.06
N TYR A 572 -7.28 -29.28 -39.43
CA TYR A 572 -8.62 -28.72 -39.52
C TYR A 572 -8.56 -27.33 -40.12
N GLU A 573 -9.47 -27.04 -41.07
CA GLU A 573 -9.76 -25.73 -41.61
C GLU A 573 -10.88 -25.07 -40.77
N VAL A 574 -10.63 -23.85 -40.28
CA VAL A 574 -11.53 -23.09 -39.41
C VAL A 574 -11.93 -21.80 -40.15
N PRO A 575 -13.22 -21.46 -40.23
CA PRO A 575 -13.64 -20.16 -40.73
C PRO A 575 -13.31 -19.07 -39.72
N CYS A 576 -12.70 -18.00 -40.18
CA CYS A 576 -12.34 -16.84 -39.39
C CYS A 576 -12.50 -15.55 -40.17
N SER A 577 -12.37 -14.39 -39.51
CA SER A 577 -12.18 -13.14 -40.24
C SER A 577 -10.94 -12.42 -39.71
N VAL A 578 -10.20 -11.77 -40.63
CA VAL A 578 -9.02 -10.97 -40.31
C VAL A 578 -9.26 -9.54 -40.79
N ASN A 579 -9.27 -8.58 -39.88
CA ASN A 579 -9.64 -7.19 -40.15
C ASN A 579 -10.95 -7.04 -40.94
N GLY A 580 -11.93 -7.92 -40.65
CA GLY A 580 -13.22 -7.96 -41.35
C GLY A 580 -13.21 -8.73 -42.68
N LEU A 581 -12.08 -9.24 -43.18
CA LEU A 581 -11.99 -10.07 -44.36
C LEU A 581 -12.25 -11.53 -43.96
N PRO A 582 -13.34 -12.18 -44.46
CA PRO A 582 -13.59 -13.61 -44.22
C PRO A 582 -12.51 -14.47 -44.87
N LEU A 583 -11.89 -15.32 -44.07
CA LEU A 583 -10.83 -16.25 -44.48
C LEU A 583 -11.11 -17.64 -43.91
N LYS A 584 -10.39 -18.61 -44.42
CA LYS A 584 -10.31 -19.95 -43.85
C LYS A 584 -8.87 -20.25 -43.55
N MET A 585 -8.61 -20.53 -42.30
CA MET A 585 -7.24 -20.77 -41.81
C MET A 585 -7.13 -22.20 -41.28
N ILE A 586 -5.96 -22.76 -41.40
CA ILE A 586 -5.64 -24.06 -40.84
C ILE A 586 -5.31 -23.90 -39.38
N PHE A 587 -5.98 -24.64 -38.53
CA PHE A 587 -5.65 -24.74 -37.10
C PHE A 587 -4.40 -25.61 -36.96
N ASP A 588 -3.29 -25.01 -36.53
CA ASP A 588 -2.00 -25.68 -36.46
C ASP A 588 -1.25 -25.30 -35.17
N THR A 589 -1.30 -26.19 -34.18
CA THR A 589 -0.59 -26.06 -32.91
C THR A 589 0.94 -26.15 -33.06
N GLY A 590 1.44 -26.56 -34.21
CA GLY A 590 2.88 -26.59 -34.52
C GLY A 590 3.40 -25.27 -35.12
N ALA A 591 2.52 -24.35 -35.50
CA ALA A 591 2.88 -23.01 -35.94
C ALA A 591 2.96 -22.06 -34.75
N SER A 592 4.02 -21.23 -34.65
CA SER A 592 4.15 -20.27 -33.56
C SER A 592 3.17 -19.09 -33.68
N ASP A 593 2.94 -18.58 -34.90
CA ASP A 593 2.21 -17.34 -35.15
C ASP A 593 1.06 -17.49 -36.15
N VAL A 594 0.26 -16.43 -36.31
CA VAL A 594 -0.64 -16.30 -37.46
C VAL A 594 0.20 -16.16 -38.72
N THR A 595 -0.01 -17.03 -39.68
CA THR A 595 0.68 -16.96 -40.97
C THR A 595 -0.29 -16.57 -42.08
N ILE A 596 0.05 -15.53 -42.86
CA ILE A 596 -0.71 -15.07 -44.02
C ILE A 596 0.16 -15.20 -45.27
N SER A 597 -0.38 -15.65 -46.38
CA SER A 597 0.40 -15.70 -47.62
C SER A 597 0.62 -14.30 -48.23
N SER A 598 1.61 -14.19 -49.06
CA SER A 598 1.88 -12.90 -49.78
C SER A 598 0.71 -12.50 -50.70
N VAL A 599 -0.12 -13.44 -51.13
CA VAL A 599 -1.29 -13.20 -51.98
C VAL A 599 -2.38 -12.50 -51.17
N GLU A 600 -2.74 -13.08 -50.04
CA GLU A 600 -3.76 -12.52 -49.12
C GLU A 600 -3.30 -11.18 -48.54
N ALA A 601 -2.05 -11.06 -48.09
CA ALA A 601 -1.51 -9.79 -47.59
C ALA A 601 -1.58 -8.68 -48.63
N SER A 602 -1.23 -8.98 -49.87
CA SER A 602 -1.33 -8.02 -50.98
C SER A 602 -2.78 -7.65 -51.34
N PHE A 603 -3.67 -8.62 -51.27
CA PHE A 603 -5.11 -8.40 -51.43
C PHE A 603 -5.66 -7.51 -50.33
N MET A 604 -5.28 -7.75 -49.10
CA MET A 604 -5.71 -6.98 -47.92
C MET A 604 -5.22 -5.52 -47.98
N LEU A 605 -3.96 -5.29 -48.38
CA LEU A 605 -3.40 -3.96 -48.60
C LEU A 605 -4.15 -3.22 -49.72
N LYS A 606 -4.36 -3.88 -50.84
CA LYS A 606 -5.02 -3.29 -52.03
C LYS A 606 -6.47 -2.90 -51.77
N ASN A 607 -7.17 -3.63 -50.88
CA ASN A 607 -8.58 -3.44 -50.61
C ASN A 607 -8.85 -2.74 -49.26
N GLY A 608 -7.82 -2.21 -48.57
CA GLY A 608 -7.94 -1.39 -47.37
C GLY A 608 -8.21 -2.18 -46.08
N TYR A 609 -8.08 -3.50 -46.09
CA TYR A 609 -8.11 -4.34 -44.87
C TYR A 609 -6.80 -4.22 -44.07
N LEU A 610 -5.70 -3.83 -44.70
CA LEU A 610 -4.42 -3.44 -44.12
C LEU A 610 -3.96 -2.10 -44.71
N THR A 611 -3.13 -1.40 -43.98
CA THR A 611 -2.46 -0.15 -44.38
C THR A 611 -0.95 -0.30 -44.23
N ASP A 612 -0.18 0.62 -44.83
CA ASP A 612 1.28 0.63 -44.67
C ASP A 612 1.73 0.77 -43.21
N ASN A 613 0.88 1.38 -42.34
CA ASN A 613 1.15 1.51 -40.93
C ASN A 613 1.01 0.16 -40.15
N ASP A 614 0.33 -0.80 -40.72
CA ASP A 614 0.17 -2.13 -40.14
C ASP A 614 1.37 -3.05 -40.45
N VAL A 615 2.33 -2.59 -41.29
CA VAL A 615 3.58 -3.29 -41.57
C VAL A 615 4.65 -2.87 -40.56
N LYS A 616 5.10 -3.85 -39.75
CA LYS A 616 6.01 -3.60 -38.62
C LYS A 616 7.49 -3.78 -38.99
N GLY A 617 7.82 -4.65 -39.89
CA GLY A 617 9.19 -4.92 -40.27
C GLY A 617 9.40 -6.27 -40.94
N LYS A 618 10.63 -6.75 -40.89
CA LYS A 618 11.02 -8.07 -41.41
C LYS A 618 11.32 -9.03 -40.30
N THR A 619 11.01 -10.30 -40.53
CA THR A 619 11.32 -11.39 -39.63
C THR A 619 11.92 -12.57 -40.40
N HIS A 620 12.40 -13.57 -39.67
CA HIS A 620 12.82 -14.85 -40.24
C HIS A 620 11.94 -15.94 -39.67
N TYR A 621 11.44 -16.80 -40.48
CA TYR A 621 10.69 -17.98 -40.05
C TYR A 621 11.34 -19.26 -40.56
N MET A 622 11.22 -20.33 -39.82
CA MET A 622 11.73 -21.65 -40.18
C MET A 622 10.58 -22.54 -40.61
N THR A 623 10.74 -23.19 -41.75
CA THR A 623 9.75 -24.16 -42.23
C THR A 623 9.94 -25.50 -41.51
N ALA A 624 8.93 -26.38 -41.57
CA ALA A 624 9.01 -27.74 -41.02
C ALA A 624 10.15 -28.58 -41.62
N SER A 625 10.68 -28.17 -42.78
CA SER A 625 11.90 -28.79 -43.38
C SER A 625 13.22 -28.25 -42.81
N GLY A 626 13.16 -27.24 -41.95
CA GLY A 626 14.33 -26.60 -41.35
C GLY A 626 14.95 -25.45 -42.14
N ASP A 627 14.30 -25.07 -43.27
CA ASP A 627 14.77 -23.96 -44.10
C ASP A 627 14.32 -22.62 -43.48
N ILE A 628 15.27 -21.62 -43.41
CA ILE A 628 14.99 -20.29 -42.88
C ILE A 628 14.71 -19.35 -44.07
N HIS A 629 13.59 -18.66 -43.98
CA HIS A 629 13.14 -17.70 -44.96
C HIS A 629 12.87 -16.33 -44.34
N GLU A 630 13.03 -15.26 -45.12
CA GLU A 630 12.65 -13.90 -44.72
C GLU A 630 11.14 -13.75 -44.91
N GLY A 631 10.48 -13.12 -43.93
CA GLY A 631 9.06 -12.76 -43.96
C GLY A 631 8.84 -11.31 -43.56
N THR A 632 7.60 -10.88 -43.56
CA THR A 632 7.18 -9.54 -43.15
C THR A 632 6.25 -9.67 -41.93
N VAL A 633 6.49 -8.91 -40.87
CA VAL A 633 5.60 -8.84 -39.71
C VAL A 633 4.51 -7.81 -39.98
N LEU A 634 3.28 -8.20 -39.75
CA LEU A 634 2.08 -7.36 -39.78
C LEU A 634 1.44 -7.27 -38.39
N ARG A 635 0.79 -6.17 -38.11
CA ARG A 635 -0.17 -6.04 -37.01
C ARG A 635 -1.59 -6.11 -37.57
N LEU A 636 -2.30 -7.16 -37.24
CA LEU A 636 -3.70 -7.32 -37.56
C LEU A 636 -4.55 -6.61 -36.50
N LYS A 637 -5.47 -5.75 -36.92
CA LYS A 637 -6.33 -5.01 -35.98
C LYS A 637 -7.27 -5.95 -35.24
N GLU A 638 -7.74 -7.00 -35.95
CA GLU A 638 -8.70 -7.94 -35.41
C GLU A 638 -8.55 -9.32 -36.09
N VAL A 639 -8.63 -10.38 -35.27
CA VAL A 639 -8.83 -11.76 -35.74
C VAL A 639 -10.06 -12.31 -35.01
N LYS A 640 -11.05 -12.76 -35.74
CA LYS A 640 -12.33 -13.27 -35.19
C LYS A 640 -12.58 -14.70 -35.61
N ILE A 641 -12.95 -15.56 -34.63
CA ILE A 641 -13.31 -16.96 -34.84
C ILE A 641 -14.66 -17.18 -34.17
N GLY A 642 -15.73 -17.39 -34.95
CA GLY A 642 -17.07 -17.37 -34.41
C GLY A 642 -17.40 -16.03 -33.77
N ASP A 643 -17.76 -16.02 -32.49
CA ASP A 643 -18.00 -14.80 -31.71
C ASP A 643 -16.76 -14.32 -30.95
N ALA A 644 -15.75 -15.18 -30.79
CA ALA A 644 -14.48 -14.83 -30.12
C ALA A 644 -13.63 -13.90 -30.98
N THR A 645 -13.10 -12.84 -30.41
CA THR A 645 -12.38 -11.78 -31.12
C THR A 645 -11.10 -11.40 -30.38
N LEU A 646 -9.96 -11.40 -31.10
CA LEU A 646 -8.68 -10.86 -30.62
C LEU A 646 -8.34 -9.58 -31.39
N LYS A 647 -7.77 -8.60 -30.69
CA LYS A 647 -7.29 -7.33 -31.26
C LYS A 647 -5.77 -7.28 -31.23
N ASN A 648 -5.19 -6.48 -32.13
CA ASN A 648 -3.75 -6.20 -32.22
C ASN A 648 -2.87 -7.45 -32.33
N VAL A 649 -3.27 -8.39 -33.15
CA VAL A 649 -2.58 -9.69 -33.34
C VAL A 649 -1.39 -9.53 -34.29
N GLU A 650 -0.22 -10.03 -33.89
CA GLU A 650 0.92 -10.13 -34.81
C GLU A 650 0.74 -11.30 -35.77
N ALA A 651 1.16 -11.10 -37.00
CA ALA A 651 1.14 -12.09 -38.06
C ALA A 651 2.38 -12.00 -38.95
N SER A 652 2.85 -13.15 -39.42
CA SER A 652 3.94 -13.24 -40.35
C SER A 652 3.47 -13.46 -41.78
N VAL A 653 3.91 -12.65 -42.71
CA VAL A 653 3.67 -12.87 -44.15
C VAL A 653 4.75 -13.76 -44.69
N VAL A 654 4.34 -14.92 -45.16
CA VAL A 654 5.23 -15.85 -45.88
C VAL A 654 5.29 -15.50 -47.35
N HIS A 655 6.49 -15.23 -47.86
CA HIS A 655 6.72 -14.87 -49.25
C HIS A 655 6.59 -16.05 -50.23
N SER A 656 5.50 -16.83 -50.07
CA SER A 656 5.13 -17.92 -50.97
C SER A 656 3.67 -17.81 -51.38
N GLN A 657 3.39 -17.91 -52.65
CA GLN A 657 2.01 -17.86 -53.19
C GLN A 657 1.15 -19.06 -52.80
N LYS A 658 1.75 -20.15 -52.32
CA LYS A 658 1.09 -21.37 -51.94
C LYS A 658 1.20 -21.64 -50.43
N ALA A 659 1.65 -20.68 -49.63
CA ALA A 659 1.73 -20.83 -48.19
C ALA A 659 0.30 -21.01 -47.62
N PRO A 660 0.07 -21.97 -46.75
CA PRO A 660 -1.22 -22.11 -46.07
C PRO A 660 -1.41 -20.90 -45.11
N LEU A 661 -2.65 -20.51 -44.91
CA LEU A 661 -3.01 -19.59 -43.85
C LEU A 661 -3.08 -20.39 -42.54
N LEU A 662 -2.27 -20.03 -41.54
CA LEU A 662 -2.20 -20.78 -40.30
C LEU A 662 -2.64 -19.92 -39.11
N LEU A 663 -3.40 -20.53 -38.22
CA LEU A 663 -3.63 -20.05 -36.85
C LEU A 663 -2.69 -20.79 -35.94
N GLY A 664 -1.63 -20.11 -35.49
CA GLY A 664 -0.60 -20.68 -34.65
C GLY A 664 -0.92 -20.57 -33.16
N GLN A 665 -0.10 -21.25 -32.36
CA GLN A 665 -0.32 -21.44 -30.93
C GLN A 665 -0.37 -20.12 -30.15
N SER A 666 0.48 -19.16 -30.44
CA SER A 666 0.53 -17.82 -29.79
C SER A 666 -0.80 -17.04 -29.87
N VAL A 667 -1.61 -17.32 -30.88
CA VAL A 667 -2.94 -16.72 -31.06
C VAL A 667 -4.03 -17.59 -30.45
N LEU A 668 -3.88 -18.89 -30.56
CA LEU A 668 -4.84 -19.84 -29.98
C LEU A 668 -4.90 -19.73 -28.46
N GLU A 669 -3.78 -19.58 -27.80
CA GLU A 669 -3.67 -19.36 -26.36
C GLU A 669 -4.38 -18.07 -25.91
N LYS A 670 -4.35 -17.01 -26.72
CA LYS A 670 -5.03 -15.74 -26.44
C LYS A 670 -6.54 -15.80 -26.57
N PHE A 671 -7.10 -16.82 -27.24
CA PHE A 671 -8.55 -17.04 -27.29
C PHE A 671 -9.12 -17.73 -26.05
N GLY A 672 -8.28 -18.15 -25.09
CA GLY A 672 -8.70 -18.88 -23.89
C GLY A 672 -8.61 -20.39 -24.06
N THR A 673 -9.47 -21.14 -23.36
CA THR A 673 -9.45 -22.60 -23.46
C THR A 673 -10.07 -23.07 -24.76
N ILE A 674 -9.27 -23.80 -25.58
CA ILE A 674 -9.70 -24.33 -26.84
C ILE A 674 -9.85 -25.85 -26.73
N THR A 675 -11.05 -26.39 -27.00
CA THR A 675 -11.31 -27.82 -27.05
C THR A 675 -11.70 -28.22 -28.46
N ILE A 676 -11.03 -29.28 -28.97
CA ILE A 676 -11.35 -29.87 -30.28
C ILE A 676 -12.27 -31.05 -30.08
N ASP A 677 -13.52 -30.91 -30.50
CA ASP A 677 -14.46 -32.03 -30.61
C ASP A 677 -14.27 -32.73 -31.96
N ASN A 678 -13.45 -33.76 -31.93
CA ASN A 678 -13.16 -34.56 -33.12
C ASN A 678 -14.38 -35.39 -33.62
N VAL A 679 -15.37 -35.64 -32.76
CA VAL A 679 -16.54 -36.44 -33.08
C VAL A 679 -17.52 -35.62 -33.91
N ASN A 680 -17.77 -34.39 -33.46
CA ASN A 680 -18.72 -33.48 -34.10
C ASN A 680 -18.03 -32.47 -35.04
N SER A 681 -16.70 -32.54 -35.20
CA SER A 681 -15.90 -31.60 -35.99
C SER A 681 -16.14 -30.14 -35.60
N LYS A 682 -16.13 -29.86 -34.29
CA LYS A 682 -16.33 -28.53 -33.71
C LYS A 682 -15.10 -28.05 -32.94
N LEU A 683 -14.82 -26.79 -33.04
CA LEU A 683 -13.90 -26.06 -32.18
C LEU A 683 -14.74 -25.35 -31.10
N LEU A 684 -14.46 -25.64 -29.86
CA LEU A 684 -15.12 -25.01 -28.72
C LEU A 684 -14.11 -24.04 -28.12
N ILE A 685 -14.43 -22.75 -28.14
CA ILE A 685 -13.59 -21.69 -27.57
C ILE A 685 -14.29 -21.17 -26.31
N LYS A 686 -13.68 -21.34 -25.17
CA LYS A 686 -14.10 -20.81 -23.89
C LYS A 686 -13.23 -19.59 -23.57
N GLN A 687 -13.76 -18.38 -23.75
CA GLN A 687 -13.09 -17.11 -23.42
C GLN A 687 -13.23 -16.80 -21.93
#